data_78526e0395ee8df4d18f92d2441098d4
#
_entry.id   78526e0395ee8df4d18f92d2441098d4
#
_cell.length_a   1.000
_cell.length_b   1.000
_cell.length_c   1.000
_cell.angle_alpha   90.00
_cell.angle_beta   90.00
_cell.angle_gamma   90.00
#
_symmetry.space_group_name_H-M   'P 1'
#
loop_
_entity.id
_entity.type
_entity.pdbx_description
1 polymer ?
#
loop_
_entity_poly.entity_id
_entity_poly.type
_entity_poly.pdbx_seq_one_letter_code
_entity_poly.pdbx_strand_id
1 'polypeptide(L)'
;MVSLFICFVGYSQSLVTIQGNIKDERSNPVSYASVYLLNSNFFAVSDTSGSFMIKNIPEGNYTLVVSAVGYATINEVIQITKQGQTPFDLRLTDASRQLDEVIVTAEKKEENVQAIPSSISALNAKSINNYRLWNSKDLTAIVPNLYSANPGDGRNVTSIRGITSSSYDPAVTTYIDGVNQFTLDTYIPQLFDVERIEILRGPQGTLYGRNAMGGVINIITKQPTNNISGFLEISAGNYGEQRYTGAIRTPVIKDKLFFGASLLYEGLDGYYTNEYDDSKFDKQHSVGGNYYLKYRVNDRWSATFNVKHLANRNYGSFTLAPDKDAAFADPFRVNQNAVAKLVDNTFNTSLTANYTGQRFNFSTQTSYQSNYRYYATPIDGDFSPADAITIINNYGNKWNNIKVVTEELRFTSPASSASRLKWTAGSYLFYQNVPNKQATHFGKDAALVGSPNSNYAIINTSTARSSGVALYAQSEYAIAKKINIIFGVRYDYQHSKEDVLGEYQPDASPVPVFETQPDTSANVSYSAFSPKLSVSYHPVMGTNLFATYSRGYRTGGLTQLGADPSQPPLYAYKPEYSDNFELGIKNTFLENRARANISFFYTTITNAQVPTLVLPAAITVTKNAGSLTSKGMDAELAATVLKGLEATYNFGYTNAKYTKLKLSQNGSETDLSGNRQIFTPDITSMLALQYNISLIESNKLQLIIRGEWTYLGKQYFDLANSITQSPYNLLNTKLGLKIKHAELYFWERNMANIKYIAYGYDFGAVHLGNPRTFGFTFRASM
;
A
#
# COMPACT_ATOMS: atom_id res chain seq x y z
N MET A 1 1.68 -26.56 -46.32
CA MET A 1 2.07 -25.17 -46.59
C MET A 1 0.87 -24.48 -47.20
N VAL A 2 0.11 -23.74 -46.40
CA VAL A 2 -0.98 -22.88 -46.86
C VAL A 2 -0.64 -21.48 -46.38
N SER A 3 -0.19 -20.62 -47.28
CA SER A 3 0.11 -19.21 -47.04
C SER A 3 -1.20 -18.44 -46.93
N LEU A 4 -1.53 -17.94 -45.75
CA LEU A 4 -2.63 -17.01 -45.52
C LEU A 4 -2.14 -15.59 -45.83
N PHE A 5 -2.48 -15.05 -47.00
CA PHE A 5 -2.31 -13.64 -47.34
C PHE A 5 -3.39 -12.83 -46.62
N ILE A 6 -3.03 -12.14 -45.54
CA ILE A 6 -3.87 -11.13 -44.89
C ILE A 6 -3.64 -9.80 -45.63
N CYS A 7 -4.60 -9.43 -46.47
CA CYS A 7 -4.67 -8.08 -47.06
C CYS A 7 -4.96 -7.06 -45.94
N PHE A 8 -3.98 -6.25 -45.59
CA PHE A 8 -4.19 -5.04 -44.78
C PHE A 8 -4.82 -3.95 -45.65
N VAL A 9 -6.11 -3.73 -45.51
CA VAL A 9 -6.76 -2.54 -46.03
C VAL A 9 -6.37 -1.37 -45.14
N GLY A 10 -5.44 -0.56 -45.60
CA GLY A 10 -5.05 0.68 -44.93
C GLY A 10 -6.16 1.73 -45.05
N TYR A 11 -6.95 1.92 -44.00
CA TYR A 11 -7.81 3.11 -43.89
C TYR A 11 -6.94 4.33 -43.58
N SER A 12 -6.88 5.27 -44.52
CA SER A 12 -6.33 6.62 -44.30
C SER A 12 -7.19 7.31 -43.25
N GLN A 13 -6.64 7.55 -42.06
CA GLN A 13 -7.33 8.28 -41.01
C GLN A 13 -7.05 9.77 -41.15
N SER A 14 -8.10 10.57 -41.06
CA SER A 14 -7.96 12.01 -40.93
C SER A 14 -7.46 12.36 -39.52
N LEU A 15 -6.33 13.01 -39.46
CA LEU A 15 -5.76 13.54 -38.24
C LEU A 15 -6.27 14.97 -38.01
N VAL A 16 -6.75 15.26 -36.83
CA VAL A 16 -7.35 16.55 -36.47
C VAL A 16 -6.40 17.31 -35.52
N THR A 17 -6.42 18.63 -35.62
CA THR A 17 -5.74 19.53 -34.71
C THR A 17 -6.78 20.23 -33.84
N ILE A 18 -6.61 20.21 -32.53
CA ILE A 18 -7.39 21.03 -31.60
C ILE A 18 -6.54 22.20 -31.10
N GLN A 19 -7.19 23.34 -30.92
CA GLN A 19 -6.56 24.54 -30.41
C GLN A 19 -7.53 25.28 -29.50
N GLY A 20 -7.01 26.13 -28.62
CA GLY A 20 -7.84 26.92 -27.72
C GLY A 20 -7.04 27.90 -26.89
N ASN A 21 -7.75 28.65 -26.06
CA ASN A 21 -7.20 29.62 -25.12
C ASN A 21 -7.59 29.24 -23.69
N ILE A 22 -6.68 29.41 -22.77
CA ILE A 22 -6.89 29.17 -21.36
C ILE A 22 -6.81 30.50 -20.62
N LYS A 23 -7.88 30.82 -19.91
CA LYS A 23 -8.03 32.06 -19.13
C LYS A 23 -8.40 31.75 -17.68
N ASP A 24 -8.11 32.66 -16.77
CA ASP A 24 -8.63 32.65 -15.41
C ASP A 24 -10.05 33.23 -15.31
N GLU A 25 -10.64 33.22 -14.10
CA GLU A 25 -11.96 33.80 -13.84
C GLU A 25 -12.03 35.33 -14.13
N ARG A 26 -10.88 35.99 -14.11
CA ARG A 26 -10.74 37.41 -14.40
C ARG A 26 -10.42 37.68 -15.88
N SER A 27 -10.50 36.65 -16.72
CA SER A 27 -10.15 36.67 -18.16
C SER A 27 -8.68 36.96 -18.47
N ASN A 28 -7.76 36.82 -17.50
CA ASN A 28 -6.32 36.89 -17.76
C ASN A 28 -5.86 35.56 -18.39
N PRO A 29 -4.90 35.60 -19.34
CA PRO A 29 -4.35 34.38 -19.92
C PRO A 29 -3.59 33.55 -18.88
N VAL A 30 -3.81 32.23 -18.87
CA VAL A 30 -3.07 31.30 -18.02
C VAL A 30 -1.95 30.68 -18.84
N SER A 31 -0.73 31.12 -18.62
CA SER A 31 0.47 30.62 -19.29
C SER A 31 0.98 29.34 -18.63
N TYR A 32 1.61 28.50 -19.46
CA TYR A 32 2.24 27.23 -19.06
C TYR A 32 1.28 26.21 -18.41
N ALA A 33 0.00 26.27 -18.74
CA ALA A 33 -0.95 25.25 -18.37
C ALA A 33 -0.68 23.97 -19.20
N SER A 34 -0.65 22.85 -18.54
CA SER A 34 -0.55 21.53 -19.19
C SER A 34 -1.92 21.14 -19.74
N VAL A 35 -2.00 20.81 -21.02
CA VAL A 35 -3.20 20.36 -21.71
C VAL A 35 -2.92 18.99 -22.31
N TYR A 36 -3.68 17.99 -21.96
CA TYR A 36 -3.48 16.65 -22.51
C TYR A 36 -4.79 15.88 -22.63
N LEU A 37 -4.79 14.90 -23.52
CA LEU A 37 -5.91 13.96 -23.65
C LEU A 37 -5.63 12.75 -22.78
N LEU A 38 -6.50 12.49 -21.84
CA LEU A 38 -6.39 11.41 -20.87
C LEU A 38 -6.20 10.05 -21.56
N ASN A 39 -5.29 9.22 -21.05
CA ASN A 39 -4.95 7.91 -21.62
C ASN A 39 -4.41 7.95 -23.04
N SER A 40 -3.75 9.04 -23.41
CA SER A 40 -3.13 9.20 -24.73
C SER A 40 -1.75 9.87 -24.63
N ASN A 41 -1.04 9.92 -25.75
CA ASN A 41 0.24 10.63 -25.84
C ASN A 41 0.07 12.06 -26.42
N PHE A 42 -1.18 12.56 -26.53
CA PHE A 42 -1.48 13.88 -27.09
C PHE A 42 -1.49 14.93 -25.99
N PHE A 43 -0.56 15.87 -26.05
CA PHE A 43 -0.45 16.95 -25.08
C PHE A 43 0.10 18.24 -25.69
N ALA A 44 -0.13 19.34 -25.02
CA ALA A 44 0.46 20.64 -25.29
C ALA A 44 0.65 21.40 -23.96
N VAL A 45 1.40 22.48 -24.00
CA VAL A 45 1.51 23.45 -22.93
C VAL A 45 1.10 24.82 -23.51
N SER A 46 0.27 25.56 -22.76
CA SER A 46 -0.13 26.89 -23.23
C SER A 46 1.04 27.87 -23.23
N ASP A 47 1.07 28.73 -24.21
CA ASP A 47 2.06 29.81 -24.33
C ASP A 47 1.77 30.97 -23.36
N THR A 48 2.53 32.06 -23.45
CA THR A 48 2.35 33.26 -22.60
C THR A 48 1.03 33.97 -22.82
N SER A 49 0.36 33.77 -23.96
CA SER A 49 -0.99 34.29 -24.26
C SER A 49 -2.12 33.36 -23.80
N GLY A 50 -1.78 32.21 -23.17
CA GLY A 50 -2.74 31.19 -22.77
C GLY A 50 -3.18 30.27 -23.92
N SER A 51 -2.60 30.41 -25.13
CA SER A 51 -2.98 29.60 -26.30
C SER A 51 -2.30 28.23 -26.30
N PHE A 52 -3.02 27.19 -26.71
CA PHE A 52 -2.48 25.84 -26.87
C PHE A 52 -2.91 25.21 -28.19
N MET A 53 -2.14 24.23 -28.67
CA MET A 53 -2.44 23.45 -29.87
C MET A 53 -1.95 22.01 -29.73
N ILE A 54 -2.84 21.03 -29.92
CA ILE A 54 -2.51 19.60 -29.98
C ILE A 54 -2.78 19.10 -31.39
N LYS A 55 -1.77 18.54 -32.06
CA LYS A 55 -1.80 18.11 -33.45
C LYS A 55 -1.94 16.60 -33.58
N ASN A 56 -2.37 16.18 -34.80
CA ASN A 56 -2.36 14.77 -35.22
C ASN A 56 -3.22 13.85 -34.36
N ILE A 57 -4.36 14.32 -33.84
CA ILE A 57 -5.25 13.54 -32.99
C ILE A 57 -6.21 12.76 -33.90
N PRO A 58 -6.35 11.44 -33.73
CA PRO A 58 -7.39 10.65 -34.37
C PRO A 58 -8.80 11.09 -33.93
N GLU A 59 -9.78 10.91 -34.81
CA GLU A 59 -11.19 11.10 -34.42
C GLU A 59 -11.57 10.17 -33.26
N GLY A 60 -12.41 10.66 -32.34
CA GLY A 60 -12.85 9.89 -31.18
C GLY A 60 -13.35 10.75 -30.03
N ASN A 61 -13.79 10.10 -28.97
CA ASN A 61 -14.12 10.76 -27.71
C ASN A 61 -12.91 10.74 -26.80
N TYR A 62 -12.58 11.88 -26.23
CA TYR A 62 -11.44 12.05 -25.33
C TYR A 62 -11.89 12.80 -24.08
N THR A 63 -11.14 12.63 -23.00
CA THR A 63 -11.21 13.55 -21.86
C THR A 63 -10.04 14.51 -22.00
N LEU A 64 -10.35 15.78 -22.24
CA LEU A 64 -9.37 16.87 -22.23
C LEU A 64 -9.10 17.24 -20.79
N VAL A 65 -7.85 17.14 -20.37
CA VAL A 65 -7.39 17.55 -19.03
C VAL A 65 -6.57 18.81 -19.16
N VAL A 66 -6.92 19.82 -18.38
CA VAL A 66 -6.19 21.09 -18.32
C VAL A 66 -5.81 21.39 -16.87
N SER A 67 -4.53 21.54 -16.61
CA SER A 67 -4.02 21.84 -15.27
C SER A 67 -2.98 22.94 -15.29
N ALA A 68 -3.02 23.82 -14.31
CA ALA A 68 -2.04 24.87 -14.11
C ALA A 68 -1.82 25.11 -12.61
N VAL A 69 -0.62 25.55 -12.24
CA VAL A 69 -0.30 25.83 -10.84
C VAL A 69 -1.17 26.96 -10.29
N GLY A 70 -1.90 26.66 -9.21
CA GLY A 70 -2.82 27.62 -8.57
C GLY A 70 -4.24 27.58 -9.10
N TYR A 71 -4.54 26.72 -10.07
CA TYR A 71 -5.88 26.57 -10.65
C TYR A 71 -6.39 25.13 -10.46
N ALA A 72 -7.72 25.00 -10.37
CA ALA A 72 -8.38 23.70 -10.37
C ALA A 72 -8.23 23.04 -11.73
N THR A 73 -7.94 21.74 -11.73
CA THR A 73 -7.83 20.96 -12.96
C THR A 73 -9.20 20.81 -13.61
N ILE A 74 -9.30 21.05 -14.92
CA ILE A 74 -10.50 20.79 -15.73
C ILE A 74 -10.36 19.43 -16.37
N ASN A 75 -11.45 18.64 -16.34
CA ASN A 75 -11.61 17.42 -17.12
C ASN A 75 -12.90 17.54 -17.93
N GLU A 76 -12.76 17.66 -19.24
CA GLU A 76 -13.88 17.86 -20.15
C GLU A 76 -13.93 16.73 -21.19
N VAL A 77 -15.09 16.10 -21.33
CA VAL A 77 -15.30 15.09 -22.35
C VAL A 77 -15.55 15.78 -23.68
N ILE A 78 -14.66 15.59 -24.64
CA ILE A 78 -14.71 16.19 -25.97
C ILE A 78 -14.85 15.13 -27.06
N GLN A 79 -15.57 15.45 -28.10
CA GLN A 79 -15.67 14.62 -29.31
C GLN A 79 -14.88 15.29 -30.45
N ILE A 80 -13.85 14.63 -30.96
CA ILE A 80 -13.03 15.11 -32.06
C ILE A 80 -13.54 14.51 -33.35
N THR A 81 -13.94 15.37 -34.29
CA THR A 81 -14.52 15.01 -35.61
C THR A 81 -13.80 15.68 -36.78
N LYS A 82 -13.99 15.19 -38.02
CA LYS A 82 -13.39 15.73 -39.25
C LYS A 82 -13.76 17.16 -39.59
N GLN A 83 -14.91 17.62 -39.12
CA GLN A 83 -15.43 18.95 -39.48
C GLN A 83 -14.71 20.13 -38.84
N GLY A 84 -13.63 19.85 -38.08
CA GLY A 84 -12.92 20.87 -37.31
C GLY A 84 -13.68 21.23 -36.04
N GLN A 85 -12.95 21.57 -34.99
CA GLN A 85 -13.55 22.06 -33.76
C GLN A 85 -13.40 23.58 -33.68
N THR A 86 -14.44 24.23 -33.17
CA THR A 86 -14.33 25.62 -32.70
C THR A 86 -13.20 25.68 -31.66
N PRO A 87 -12.34 26.71 -31.70
CA PRO A 87 -11.30 26.85 -30.66
C PRO A 87 -11.91 26.81 -29.26
N PHE A 88 -11.28 26.04 -28.38
CA PHE A 88 -11.71 25.94 -26.98
C PHE A 88 -11.42 27.25 -26.24
N ASP A 89 -12.39 27.79 -25.52
CA ASP A 89 -12.19 28.88 -24.55
C ASP A 89 -12.38 28.32 -23.13
N LEU A 90 -11.27 27.88 -22.55
CA LEU A 90 -11.25 27.17 -21.27
C LEU A 90 -10.98 28.15 -20.12
N ARG A 91 -11.83 28.12 -19.10
CA ARG A 91 -11.68 28.98 -17.93
C ARG A 91 -11.28 28.17 -16.71
N LEU A 92 -10.07 28.40 -16.23
CA LEU A 92 -9.59 27.82 -15.00
C LEU A 92 -10.07 28.64 -13.79
N THR A 93 -10.63 27.94 -12.81
CA THR A 93 -11.03 28.51 -11.52
C THR A 93 -9.88 28.44 -10.53
N ASP A 94 -9.84 29.35 -9.57
CA ASP A 94 -8.83 29.35 -8.50
C ASP A 94 -8.92 28.03 -7.71
N ALA A 95 -7.84 27.24 -7.65
CA ALA A 95 -7.78 25.98 -6.95
C ALA A 95 -8.16 26.08 -5.45
N SER A 96 -8.05 27.27 -4.87
CA SER A 96 -8.46 27.50 -3.49
C SER A 96 -9.98 27.46 -3.25
N ARG A 97 -10.78 27.34 -4.31
CA ARG A 97 -12.25 27.35 -4.24
C ARG A 97 -12.91 26.00 -4.51
N GLN A 98 -12.19 25.05 -5.09
CA GLN A 98 -12.74 23.74 -5.43
C GLN A 98 -11.87 22.62 -4.86
N LEU A 99 -12.46 21.45 -4.64
CA LEU A 99 -11.72 20.22 -4.32
C LEU A 99 -11.06 19.69 -5.57
N ASP A 100 -9.82 19.21 -5.44
CA ASP A 100 -9.10 18.56 -6.52
C ASP A 100 -9.90 17.34 -7.03
N GLU A 101 -10.04 17.22 -8.35
CA GLU A 101 -10.52 16.01 -8.96
C GLU A 101 -9.42 14.94 -8.91
N VAL A 102 -9.76 13.73 -8.50
CA VAL A 102 -8.78 12.67 -8.30
C VAL A 102 -8.98 11.58 -9.33
N ILE A 103 -7.99 11.42 -10.22
CA ILE A 103 -7.90 10.31 -11.16
C ILE A 103 -7.14 9.16 -10.49
N VAL A 104 -7.66 7.95 -10.62
CA VAL A 104 -7.08 6.73 -10.04
C VAL A 104 -6.91 5.65 -11.10
N THR A 105 -6.05 4.68 -10.83
CA THR A 105 -5.81 3.50 -11.68
C THR A 105 -6.36 2.21 -11.07
N ALA A 106 -7.28 2.34 -10.12
CA ALA A 106 -7.87 1.25 -9.34
C ALA A 106 -8.49 0.11 -10.16
N GLU A 107 -9.09 0.43 -11.31
CA GLU A 107 -9.65 -0.56 -12.24
C GLU A 107 -8.66 -0.96 -13.35
N LYS A 108 -7.34 -0.81 -13.10
CA LYS A 108 -6.25 -1.03 -14.09
C LYS A 108 -6.38 -0.12 -15.34
N LYS A 109 -7.16 0.94 -15.25
CA LYS A 109 -7.34 2.03 -16.21
C LYS A 109 -7.50 3.35 -15.43
N GLU A 110 -7.12 4.46 -16.02
CA GLU A 110 -7.30 5.78 -15.39
C GLU A 110 -8.77 6.19 -15.44
N GLU A 111 -9.35 6.48 -14.29
CA GLU A 111 -10.74 6.92 -14.15
C GLU A 111 -10.88 7.89 -12.99
N ASN A 112 -11.93 8.73 -13.06
CA ASN A 112 -12.32 9.56 -11.94
C ASN A 112 -12.81 8.70 -10.77
N VAL A 113 -12.28 8.90 -9.57
CA VAL A 113 -12.64 8.14 -8.37
C VAL A 113 -14.13 8.16 -8.07
N GLN A 114 -14.84 9.25 -8.43
CA GLN A 114 -16.29 9.39 -8.21
C GLN A 114 -17.12 8.50 -9.14
N ALA A 115 -16.59 8.11 -10.30
CA ALA A 115 -17.28 7.25 -11.25
C ALA A 115 -17.19 5.76 -10.90
N ILE A 116 -16.18 5.33 -10.14
CA ILE A 116 -15.90 3.91 -9.86
C ILE A 116 -16.88 3.37 -8.79
N PRO A 117 -17.60 2.25 -9.04
CA PRO A 117 -18.56 1.67 -8.11
C PRO A 117 -17.89 0.80 -7.03
N SER A 118 -17.02 1.39 -6.24
CA SER A 118 -16.36 0.77 -5.08
C SER A 118 -15.81 1.83 -4.13
N SER A 119 -15.58 1.46 -2.88
CA SER A 119 -14.96 2.36 -1.89
C SER A 119 -13.47 2.51 -2.12
N ILE A 120 -13.05 3.71 -2.50
CA ILE A 120 -11.66 4.06 -2.76
C ILE A 120 -11.33 5.35 -2.06
N SER A 121 -10.29 5.31 -1.20
CA SER A 121 -9.62 6.51 -0.70
C SER A 121 -8.46 6.85 -1.63
N ALA A 122 -8.39 8.06 -2.12
CA ALA A 122 -7.30 8.50 -2.97
C ALA A 122 -6.63 9.74 -2.37
N LEU A 123 -5.34 9.59 -2.03
CA LEU A 123 -4.51 10.61 -1.43
C LEU A 123 -3.53 11.12 -2.49
N ASN A 124 -3.69 12.34 -2.95
CA ASN A 124 -2.77 12.99 -3.89
C ASN A 124 -1.49 13.47 -3.17
N ALA A 125 -0.49 13.95 -3.93
CA ALA A 125 0.79 14.41 -3.39
C ALA A 125 0.62 15.55 -2.35
N LYS A 126 -0.38 16.44 -2.50
CA LYS A 126 -0.71 17.48 -1.52
C LYS A 126 -1.17 16.88 -0.20
N SER A 127 -2.07 15.90 -0.25
CA SER A 127 -2.56 15.19 0.93
C SER A 127 -1.44 14.42 1.63
N ILE A 128 -0.61 13.70 0.87
CA ILE A 128 0.55 12.94 1.39
C ILE A 128 1.50 13.87 2.16
N ASN A 129 1.81 15.05 1.60
CA ASN A 129 2.66 16.05 2.24
C ASN A 129 2.00 16.69 3.47
N ASN A 130 0.70 17.01 3.39
CA ASN A 130 -0.04 17.65 4.48
C ASN A 130 -0.14 16.74 5.70
N TYR A 131 -0.48 15.45 5.51
CA TYR A 131 -0.53 14.45 6.57
C TYR A 131 0.86 13.94 6.98
N ARG A 132 1.92 14.32 6.27
CA ARG A 132 3.28 13.82 6.50
C ARG A 132 3.32 12.30 6.49
N LEU A 133 2.77 11.69 5.44
CA LEU A 133 2.79 10.25 5.25
C LEU A 133 4.20 9.83 4.80
N TRP A 134 5.00 9.38 5.75
CA TRP A 134 6.37 8.92 5.49
C TRP A 134 6.46 7.40 5.38
N ASN A 135 5.53 6.73 6.05
CA ASN A 135 5.44 5.28 6.06
C ASN A 135 3.99 4.84 5.85
N SER A 136 3.77 3.65 5.32
CA SER A 136 2.41 3.11 5.11
C SER A 136 1.61 2.94 6.42
N LYS A 137 2.26 2.77 7.59
CA LYS A 137 1.58 2.78 8.88
C LYS A 137 0.88 4.11 9.20
N ASP A 138 1.37 5.21 8.64
CA ASP A 138 0.77 6.55 8.81
C ASP A 138 -0.62 6.66 8.16
N LEU A 139 -1.07 5.67 7.37
CA LEU A 139 -2.42 5.59 6.82
C LEU A 139 -3.49 5.24 7.88
N THR A 140 -3.08 4.75 9.05
CA THR A 140 -4.00 4.40 10.15
C THR A 140 -4.94 5.55 10.50
N ALA A 141 -6.23 5.29 10.56
CA ALA A 141 -7.33 6.22 10.81
C ALA A 141 -7.50 7.36 9.78
N ILE A 142 -6.49 7.67 8.96
CA ILE A 142 -6.64 8.60 7.83
C ILE A 142 -7.57 8.00 6.78
N VAL A 143 -7.46 6.69 6.56
CA VAL A 143 -8.38 5.93 5.72
C VAL A 143 -9.40 5.22 6.61
N PRO A 144 -10.72 5.34 6.35
CA PRO A 144 -11.75 4.67 7.13
C PRO A 144 -11.51 3.16 7.22
N ASN A 145 -11.66 2.61 8.43
CA ASN A 145 -11.52 1.16 8.70
C ASN A 145 -10.16 0.55 8.32
N LEU A 146 -9.11 1.38 8.24
CA LEU A 146 -7.73 0.94 8.06
C LEU A 146 -6.94 1.09 9.35
N TYR A 147 -6.27 0.02 9.74
CA TYR A 147 -5.28 -0.03 10.81
C TYR A 147 -4.00 -0.69 10.30
N SER A 148 -2.87 -0.08 10.56
CA SER A 148 -1.57 -0.63 10.19
C SER A 148 -0.60 -0.45 11.35
N ALA A 149 0.01 -1.53 11.82
CA ALA A 149 0.93 -1.55 12.95
C ALA A 149 2.23 -2.27 12.58
N ASN A 150 3.29 -1.89 13.29
CA ASN A 150 4.59 -2.53 13.22
C ASN A 150 4.74 -3.47 14.43
N PRO A 151 4.96 -4.77 14.23
CA PRO A 151 5.20 -5.71 15.32
C PRO A 151 6.53 -5.50 16.07
N GLY A 152 7.36 -4.56 15.66
CA GLY A 152 8.65 -4.27 16.30
C GLY A 152 9.86 -4.63 15.44
N ASP A 153 9.64 -5.13 14.23
CA ASP A 153 10.70 -5.58 13.31
C ASP A 153 10.76 -4.81 11.99
N GLY A 154 10.01 -3.72 11.88
CA GLY A 154 9.98 -2.86 10.69
C GLY A 154 9.01 -3.31 9.60
N ARG A 155 8.32 -4.46 9.73
CA ARG A 155 7.24 -4.89 8.84
C ARG A 155 5.93 -4.20 9.23
N ASN A 156 4.93 -4.20 8.34
CA ASN A 156 3.62 -3.65 8.62
C ASN A 156 2.54 -4.72 8.51
N VAL A 157 1.78 -4.89 9.60
CA VAL A 157 0.55 -5.67 9.63
C VAL A 157 -0.61 -4.74 9.34
N THR A 158 -1.30 -4.94 8.23
CA THR A 158 -2.38 -4.06 7.80
C THR A 158 -3.72 -4.79 7.83
N SER A 159 -4.71 -4.13 8.41
CA SER A 159 -6.11 -4.54 8.45
C SER A 159 -6.98 -3.52 7.73
N ILE A 160 -7.88 -3.97 6.86
CA ILE A 160 -8.92 -3.15 6.25
C ILE A 160 -10.25 -3.83 6.48
N ARG A 161 -11.22 -3.10 7.08
CA ARG A 161 -12.57 -3.63 7.38
C ARG A 161 -12.54 -4.96 8.17
N GLY A 162 -11.55 -5.12 9.08
CA GLY A 162 -11.39 -6.33 9.88
C GLY A 162 -10.81 -7.54 9.13
N ILE A 163 -10.24 -7.35 7.96
CA ILE A 163 -9.49 -8.39 7.25
C ILE A 163 -8.01 -8.08 7.40
N THR A 164 -7.29 -8.92 8.13
CA THR A 164 -5.98 -8.63 8.69
C THR A 164 -4.89 -9.47 8.02
N SER A 165 -3.76 -8.81 7.71
CA SER A 165 -2.53 -9.44 7.25
C SER A 165 -1.70 -9.94 8.43
N SER A 166 -2.05 -11.10 8.98
CA SER A 166 -1.39 -11.64 10.19
C SER A 166 -0.43 -12.80 9.91
N SER A 167 -0.25 -13.17 8.65
CA SER A 167 0.66 -14.24 8.23
C SER A 167 1.65 -13.74 7.17
N TYR A 168 2.57 -14.60 6.71
CA TYR A 168 3.54 -14.28 5.65
C TYR A 168 2.87 -13.80 4.36
N ASP A 169 1.73 -14.39 4.00
CA ASP A 169 0.91 -13.93 2.89
C ASP A 169 -0.06 -12.84 3.40
N PRO A 170 0.02 -11.61 2.89
CA PRO A 170 -0.85 -10.53 3.31
C PRO A 170 -2.30 -10.78 2.88
N ALA A 171 -3.28 -10.27 3.64
CA ALA A 171 -4.69 -10.23 3.24
C ALA A 171 -5.07 -8.88 2.58
N VAL A 172 -4.23 -7.86 2.75
CA VAL A 172 -4.25 -6.57 2.06
C VAL A 172 -2.97 -6.47 1.25
N THR A 173 -3.10 -6.49 -0.06
CA THR A 173 -1.93 -6.47 -0.96
C THR A 173 -1.48 -5.04 -1.28
N THR A 174 -0.17 -4.84 -1.42
CA THR A 174 0.41 -3.56 -1.83
C THR A 174 0.98 -3.66 -3.22
N TYR A 175 0.71 -2.64 -4.04
CA TYR A 175 1.31 -2.44 -5.35
C TYR A 175 2.11 -1.15 -5.36
N ILE A 176 3.28 -1.17 -6.00
CA ILE A 176 4.08 0.03 -6.23
C ILE A 176 4.36 0.12 -7.73
N ASP A 177 3.84 1.17 -8.38
CA ASP A 177 3.93 1.37 -9.84
C ASP A 177 3.49 0.14 -10.67
N GLY A 178 2.41 -0.50 -10.21
CA GLY A 178 1.82 -1.68 -10.85
C GLY A 178 2.45 -3.02 -10.44
N VAL A 179 3.59 -3.02 -9.76
CA VAL A 179 4.27 -4.23 -9.29
C VAL A 179 3.70 -4.68 -7.94
N ASN A 180 3.16 -5.90 -7.88
CA ASN A 180 2.69 -6.51 -6.64
C ASN A 180 3.87 -6.77 -5.69
N GLN A 181 3.79 -6.29 -4.46
CA GLN A 181 4.73 -6.59 -3.39
C GLN A 181 4.30 -7.92 -2.73
N PHE A 182 5.04 -9.00 -3.01
CA PHE A 182 4.55 -10.38 -2.81
C PHE A 182 4.39 -10.78 -1.36
N THR A 183 5.33 -10.43 -0.51
CA THR A 183 5.30 -10.77 0.93
C THR A 183 5.50 -9.51 1.76
N LEU A 184 5.29 -9.61 3.07
CA LEU A 184 5.60 -8.51 3.98
C LEU A 184 7.09 -8.13 3.94
N ASP A 185 7.97 -9.05 3.57
CA ASP A 185 9.42 -8.83 3.50
C ASP A 185 9.87 -8.12 2.21
N THR A 186 9.16 -8.30 1.09
CA THR A 186 9.53 -7.61 -0.18
C THR A 186 8.95 -6.21 -0.30
N TYR A 187 8.16 -5.79 0.67
CA TYR A 187 7.45 -4.54 0.69
C TYR A 187 8.33 -3.36 1.11
N ILE A 188 8.29 -2.27 0.36
CA ILE A 188 8.97 -1.02 0.68
C ILE A 188 7.97 -0.08 1.39
N PRO A 189 8.01 0.05 2.73
CA PRO A 189 7.03 0.82 3.46
C PRO A 189 7.24 2.34 3.38
N GLN A 190 8.46 2.82 3.07
CA GLN A 190 8.79 4.24 3.02
C GLN A 190 8.16 4.92 1.81
N LEU A 191 7.47 6.03 2.08
CA LEU A 191 6.76 6.84 1.09
C LEU A 191 7.58 8.08 0.75
N PHE A 192 8.21 8.11 -0.42
CA PHE A 192 8.92 9.27 -0.93
C PHE A 192 8.71 9.42 -2.44
N ASP A 193 8.67 10.65 -2.93
CA ASP A 193 8.38 11.00 -4.32
C ASP A 193 7.09 10.37 -4.87
N VAL A 194 6.08 10.23 -4.00
CA VAL A 194 4.79 9.65 -4.34
C VAL A 194 3.91 10.69 -5.04
N GLU A 195 3.27 10.28 -6.13
CA GLU A 195 2.26 11.08 -6.83
C GLU A 195 0.91 10.95 -6.15
N ARG A 196 0.51 9.71 -5.85
CA ARG A 196 -0.75 9.40 -5.16
C ARG A 196 -0.72 8.00 -4.53
N ILE A 197 -1.58 7.80 -3.55
CA ILE A 197 -1.87 6.51 -2.95
C ILE A 197 -3.36 6.25 -3.11
N GLU A 198 -3.70 5.10 -3.68
CA GLU A 198 -5.06 4.63 -3.88
C GLU A 198 -5.31 3.44 -2.95
N ILE A 199 -6.28 3.55 -2.06
CA ILE A 199 -6.64 2.48 -1.13
C ILE A 199 -8.03 1.98 -1.50
N LEU A 200 -8.08 0.78 -2.09
CA LEU A 200 -9.29 0.09 -2.45
C LEU A 200 -9.73 -0.76 -1.27
N ARG A 201 -10.89 -0.48 -0.69
CA ARG A 201 -11.41 -1.20 0.46
C ARG A 201 -12.35 -2.32 0.01
N GLY A 202 -12.26 -3.47 0.66
CA GLY A 202 -12.96 -4.70 0.29
C GLY A 202 -12.24 -5.50 -0.80
N PRO A 203 -12.70 -6.72 -1.08
CA PRO A 203 -12.03 -7.66 -1.97
C PRO A 203 -11.83 -7.14 -3.40
N GLN A 204 -10.62 -7.30 -3.92
CA GLN A 204 -10.22 -6.90 -5.27
C GLN A 204 -9.65 -8.09 -6.08
N GLY A 205 -10.11 -9.31 -5.79
CA GLY A 205 -9.56 -10.53 -6.38
C GLY A 205 -9.60 -10.55 -7.91
N THR A 206 -10.59 -9.95 -8.55
CA THR A 206 -10.77 -10.00 -10.02
C THR A 206 -9.62 -9.36 -10.80
N LEU A 207 -9.16 -8.18 -10.43
CA LEU A 207 -8.10 -7.48 -11.17
C LEU A 207 -6.72 -7.60 -10.51
N TYR A 208 -6.68 -7.77 -9.18
CA TYR A 208 -5.44 -7.80 -8.40
C TYR A 208 -5.04 -9.21 -7.96
N GLY A 209 -5.98 -10.16 -7.96
CA GLY A 209 -5.72 -11.58 -7.74
C GLY A 209 -5.41 -11.94 -6.29
N ARG A 210 -4.36 -12.76 -6.12
CA ARG A 210 -3.97 -13.32 -4.82
C ARG A 210 -3.78 -12.23 -3.76
N ASN A 211 -4.19 -12.55 -2.53
CA ASN A 211 -3.95 -11.73 -1.34
C ASN A 211 -4.69 -10.37 -1.33
N ALA A 212 -5.55 -10.08 -2.32
CA ALA A 212 -6.38 -8.88 -2.38
C ALA A 212 -7.76 -9.13 -1.75
N MET A 213 -7.80 -9.73 -0.56
CA MET A 213 -9.03 -10.18 0.09
C MET A 213 -9.64 -9.11 1.01
N GLY A 214 -8.83 -8.28 1.67
CA GLY A 214 -9.27 -7.14 2.48
C GLY A 214 -9.24 -5.82 1.72
N GLY A 215 -8.40 -5.73 0.70
CA GLY A 215 -8.21 -4.54 -0.10
C GLY A 215 -6.87 -4.49 -0.81
N VAL A 216 -6.62 -3.33 -1.43
CA VAL A 216 -5.36 -3.03 -2.14
C VAL A 216 -4.87 -1.64 -1.73
N ILE A 217 -3.58 -1.53 -1.46
CA ILE A 217 -2.87 -0.25 -1.34
C ILE A 217 -2.03 -0.10 -2.61
N ASN A 218 -2.39 0.84 -3.49
CA ASN A 218 -1.70 1.08 -4.75
C ASN A 218 -0.95 2.41 -4.67
N ILE A 219 0.37 2.36 -4.67
CA ILE A 219 1.27 3.51 -4.55
C ILE A 219 1.82 3.82 -5.94
N ILE A 220 1.58 5.03 -6.40
CA ILE A 220 2.08 5.52 -7.68
C ILE A 220 3.11 6.61 -7.41
N THR A 221 4.33 6.42 -7.91
CA THR A 221 5.41 7.40 -7.79
C THR A 221 5.43 8.33 -8.99
N LYS A 222 5.99 9.54 -8.81
CA LYS A 222 6.02 10.56 -9.86
C LYS A 222 6.91 10.16 -11.02
N GLN A 223 6.35 10.27 -12.22
CA GLN A 223 7.03 9.95 -13.47
C GLN A 223 7.72 11.19 -14.09
N PRO A 224 8.84 11.01 -14.82
CA PRO A 224 9.46 12.11 -15.56
C PRO A 224 8.61 12.52 -16.77
N THR A 225 8.61 13.82 -17.07
CA THR A 225 7.87 14.46 -18.16
C THR A 225 8.81 15.34 -19.00
N ASN A 226 8.27 16.07 -19.98
CA ASN A 226 9.02 17.06 -20.78
C ASN A 226 9.50 18.27 -19.97
N ASN A 227 8.93 18.50 -18.79
CA ASN A 227 9.32 19.61 -17.92
C ASN A 227 10.34 19.13 -16.89
N ILE A 228 11.37 19.90 -16.68
CA ILE A 228 12.29 19.70 -15.57
C ILE A 228 11.49 19.97 -14.28
N SER A 229 11.54 19.05 -13.36
CA SER A 229 10.90 19.19 -12.05
C SER A 229 11.71 18.48 -10.99
N GLY A 230 11.59 18.95 -9.76
CA GLY A 230 12.29 18.35 -8.65
C GLY A 230 11.85 18.94 -7.32
N PHE A 231 12.36 18.36 -6.26
CA PHE A 231 12.22 18.92 -4.91
C PHE A 231 13.39 18.47 -4.03
N LEU A 232 13.58 19.23 -2.96
CA LEU A 232 14.42 18.89 -1.82
C LEU A 232 13.57 19.08 -0.56
N GLU A 233 13.57 18.09 0.33
CA GLU A 233 12.93 18.16 1.63
C GLU A 233 13.92 17.73 2.71
N ILE A 234 14.04 18.55 3.75
CA ILE A 234 14.90 18.34 4.91
C ILE A 234 14.01 18.45 6.15
N SER A 235 13.96 17.41 6.95
CA SER A 235 13.22 17.37 8.20
C SER A 235 14.13 16.95 9.34
N ALA A 236 14.00 17.63 10.49
CA ALA A 236 14.70 17.29 11.72
C ALA A 236 13.74 17.44 12.91
N GLY A 237 13.82 16.50 13.86
CA GLY A 237 12.93 16.46 15.02
C GLY A 237 13.61 15.97 16.29
N ASN A 238 12.83 15.89 17.38
CA ASN A 238 13.29 15.26 18.61
C ASN A 238 13.57 13.75 18.40
N TYR A 239 14.21 13.11 19.36
CA TYR A 239 14.71 11.72 19.26
C TYR A 239 15.74 11.50 18.14
N GLY A 240 16.45 12.56 17.72
CA GLY A 240 17.39 12.48 16.62
C GLY A 240 16.74 12.20 15.27
N GLU A 241 15.43 12.45 15.13
CA GLU A 241 14.70 12.23 13.86
C GLU A 241 15.27 13.12 12.75
N GLN A 242 15.73 12.49 11.67
CA GLN A 242 16.27 13.14 10.49
C GLN A 242 15.68 12.48 9.25
N ARG A 243 15.19 13.28 8.30
CA ARG A 243 14.70 12.77 7.03
C ARG A 243 15.08 13.73 5.89
N TYR A 244 15.81 13.22 4.94
CA TYR A 244 16.23 13.96 3.75
C TYR A 244 15.72 13.26 2.52
N THR A 245 14.92 13.95 1.72
CA THR A 245 14.44 13.43 0.44
C THR A 245 14.67 14.45 -0.67
N GLY A 246 15.03 13.95 -1.84
CA GLY A 246 15.19 14.78 -3.01
C GLY A 246 14.87 14.01 -4.27
N ALA A 247 14.39 14.74 -5.28
CA ALA A 247 14.10 14.16 -6.58
C ALA A 247 14.39 15.14 -7.70
N ILE A 248 14.83 14.60 -8.84
CA ILE A 248 14.95 15.31 -10.11
C ILE A 248 14.31 14.49 -11.23
N ARG A 249 13.59 15.15 -12.11
CA ARG A 249 13.00 14.59 -13.31
C ARG A 249 13.24 15.52 -14.48
N THR A 250 13.75 14.98 -15.57
CA THR A 250 14.19 15.79 -16.73
C THR A 250 14.00 15.02 -18.03
N PRO A 251 13.66 15.69 -19.12
CA PRO A 251 13.86 15.13 -20.45
C PRO A 251 15.37 15.11 -20.78
N VAL A 252 15.91 13.92 -21.03
CA VAL A 252 17.27 13.78 -21.58
C VAL A 252 17.25 14.13 -23.07
N ILE A 253 16.20 13.67 -23.77
CA ILE A 253 15.86 14.05 -25.13
C ILE A 253 14.39 14.45 -25.12
N LYS A 254 14.11 15.71 -25.44
CA LYS A 254 12.75 16.24 -25.45
C LYS A 254 11.81 15.35 -26.27
N ASP A 255 10.62 15.09 -25.73
CA ASP A 255 9.56 14.24 -26.33
C ASP A 255 9.94 12.75 -26.51
N LYS A 256 11.15 12.32 -26.13
CA LYS A 256 11.63 10.98 -26.48
C LYS A 256 12.24 10.19 -25.33
N LEU A 257 13.15 10.77 -24.57
CA LEU A 257 13.86 10.08 -23.49
C LEU A 257 13.82 10.91 -22.21
N PHE A 258 13.32 10.30 -21.15
CA PHE A 258 13.13 10.95 -19.86
C PHE A 258 13.84 10.18 -18.76
N PHE A 259 14.44 10.90 -17.84
CA PHE A 259 15.11 10.37 -16.67
C PHE A 259 14.48 10.94 -15.40
N GLY A 260 14.34 10.11 -14.37
CA GLY A 260 13.92 10.49 -13.03
C GLY A 260 14.76 9.77 -11.99
N ALA A 261 15.14 10.48 -10.93
CA ALA A 261 15.81 9.91 -9.77
C ALA A 261 15.27 10.56 -8.51
N SER A 262 15.01 9.75 -7.49
CA SER A 262 14.69 10.22 -6.15
C SER A 262 15.46 9.43 -5.10
N LEU A 263 15.85 10.10 -4.01
CA LEU A 263 16.65 9.55 -2.92
C LEU A 263 15.97 9.85 -1.59
N LEU A 264 16.16 8.94 -0.64
CA LEU A 264 15.71 9.02 0.74
C LEU A 264 16.88 8.67 1.67
N TYR A 265 17.06 9.48 2.68
CA TYR A 265 17.76 9.14 3.92
C TYR A 265 16.81 9.36 5.09
N GLU A 266 16.72 8.42 6.02
CA GLU A 266 15.93 8.53 7.25
C GLU A 266 16.72 7.95 8.41
N GLY A 267 16.79 8.69 9.52
CA GLY A 267 17.45 8.30 10.76
C GLY A 267 16.61 8.65 11.98
N LEU A 268 16.70 7.81 13.01
CA LEU A 268 16.05 7.99 14.32
C LEU A 268 16.96 7.37 15.38
N ASP A 269 17.22 8.07 16.48
CA ASP A 269 18.00 7.51 17.60
C ASP A 269 17.20 6.52 18.47
N GLY A 270 15.87 6.48 18.28
CA GLY A 270 14.97 5.57 18.98
C GLY A 270 14.20 6.22 20.12
N TYR A 271 13.11 5.55 20.48
CA TYR A 271 12.22 5.96 21.57
C TYR A 271 12.52 5.23 22.88
N TYR A 272 13.03 4.00 22.79
CA TYR A 272 13.26 3.12 23.92
C TYR A 272 14.68 3.24 24.47
N THR A 273 14.77 3.09 25.80
CA THR A 273 16.05 2.97 26.53
C THR A 273 16.16 1.54 27.06
N ASN A 274 17.31 0.90 26.88
CA ASN A 274 17.61 -0.40 27.44
C ASN A 274 18.19 -0.23 28.86
N GLU A 275 17.50 -0.76 29.87
CA GLU A 275 17.93 -0.66 31.28
C GLU A 275 19.16 -1.52 31.58
N TYR A 276 19.44 -2.52 30.75
CA TYR A 276 20.60 -3.40 30.93
C TYR A 276 21.94 -2.64 30.85
N ASP A 277 22.01 -1.64 29.94
CA ASP A 277 23.25 -0.90 29.64
C ASP A 277 23.04 0.63 29.51
N ASP A 278 21.82 1.12 29.84
CA ASP A 278 21.39 2.53 29.74
C ASP A 278 21.55 3.12 28.31
N SER A 279 21.52 2.27 27.27
CA SER A 279 21.68 2.69 25.88
C SER A 279 20.34 2.97 25.18
N LYS A 280 20.38 3.68 24.04
CA LYS A 280 19.24 3.78 23.13
C LYS A 280 19.07 2.46 22.38
N PHE A 281 17.86 1.90 22.43
CA PHE A 281 17.60 0.54 21.99
C PHE A 281 17.19 0.45 20.52
N ASP A 282 16.17 1.22 20.08
CA ASP A 282 15.48 1.05 18.81
C ASP A 282 15.93 2.06 17.71
N LYS A 283 17.23 2.26 17.60
CA LYS A 283 17.81 3.13 16.56
C LYS A 283 17.48 2.63 15.15
N GLN A 284 17.05 3.55 14.27
CA GLN A 284 16.68 3.24 12.89
C GLN A 284 17.53 4.06 11.90
N HIS A 285 17.85 3.43 10.78
CA HIS A 285 18.57 4.06 9.69
C HIS A 285 18.14 3.42 8.35
N SER A 286 17.68 4.25 7.42
CA SER A 286 17.20 3.82 6.10
C SER A 286 17.78 4.67 5.00
N VAL A 287 18.21 4.03 3.91
CA VAL A 287 18.62 4.67 2.65
C VAL A 287 17.86 4.05 1.50
N GLY A 288 17.19 4.85 0.71
CA GLY A 288 16.41 4.37 -0.42
C GLY A 288 16.59 5.19 -1.69
N GLY A 289 16.26 4.58 -2.82
CA GLY A 289 16.26 5.23 -4.12
C GLY A 289 15.20 4.69 -5.05
N ASN A 290 14.74 5.53 -5.97
CA ASN A 290 13.82 5.19 -7.04
C ASN A 290 14.28 5.88 -8.33
N TYR A 291 14.53 5.11 -9.38
CA TYR A 291 15.13 5.59 -10.63
C TYR A 291 14.28 5.15 -11.81
N TYR A 292 14.03 6.09 -12.71
CA TYR A 292 13.26 5.88 -13.95
C TYR A 292 14.06 6.20 -15.19
N LEU A 293 13.95 5.36 -16.19
CA LEU A 293 14.31 5.67 -17.56
C LEU A 293 13.07 5.35 -18.43
N LYS A 294 12.45 6.39 -18.99
CA LYS A 294 11.28 6.26 -19.84
C LYS A 294 11.64 6.65 -21.26
N TYR A 295 11.40 5.73 -22.21
CA TYR A 295 11.67 5.93 -23.62
C TYR A 295 10.36 5.88 -24.41
N ARG A 296 10.08 6.93 -25.15
CA ARG A 296 8.97 7.02 -26.08
C ARG A 296 9.48 6.65 -27.46
N VAL A 297 9.20 5.42 -27.90
CA VAL A 297 9.65 4.89 -29.20
C VAL A 297 9.00 5.69 -30.33
N ASN A 298 7.68 5.92 -30.22
CA ASN A 298 6.85 6.74 -31.09
C ASN A 298 5.56 7.13 -30.35
N ASP A 299 4.57 7.70 -31.06
CA ASP A 299 3.31 8.16 -30.45
C ASP A 299 2.45 7.03 -29.87
N ARG A 300 2.71 5.78 -30.24
CA ARG A 300 1.95 4.61 -29.80
C ARG A 300 2.70 3.74 -28.80
N TRP A 301 4.03 3.72 -28.85
CA TRP A 301 4.85 2.84 -28.03
C TRP A 301 5.73 3.62 -27.06
N SER A 302 5.69 3.21 -25.82
CA SER A 302 6.63 3.65 -24.80
C SER A 302 7.14 2.49 -23.95
N ALA A 303 8.36 2.60 -23.44
CA ALA A 303 8.95 1.67 -22.51
C ALA A 303 9.43 2.43 -21.28
N THR A 304 9.25 1.85 -20.09
CA THR A 304 9.73 2.43 -18.82
C THR A 304 10.51 1.36 -18.07
N PHE A 305 11.75 1.64 -17.81
CA PHE A 305 12.58 0.86 -16.90
C PHE A 305 12.62 1.57 -15.56
N ASN A 306 12.34 0.84 -14.48
CA ASN A 306 12.34 1.37 -13.13
C ASN A 306 13.17 0.49 -12.20
N VAL A 307 13.93 1.12 -11.32
CA VAL A 307 14.72 0.47 -10.27
C VAL A 307 14.43 1.14 -8.94
N LYS A 308 14.10 0.34 -7.93
CA LYS A 308 13.91 0.78 -6.54
C LYS A 308 14.81 -0.03 -5.62
N HIS A 309 15.38 0.62 -4.63
CA HIS A 309 16.08 -0.07 -3.55
C HIS A 309 15.80 0.60 -2.21
N LEU A 310 15.89 -0.20 -1.15
CA LEU A 310 15.85 0.26 0.23
C LEU A 310 16.82 -0.58 1.05
N ALA A 311 17.66 0.09 1.83
CA ALA A 311 18.56 -0.54 2.78
C ALA A 311 18.26 -0.03 4.18
N ASN A 312 17.72 -0.89 5.04
CA ASN A 312 17.44 -0.62 6.44
C ASN A 312 18.55 -1.20 7.32
N ARG A 313 18.92 -0.44 8.36
CA ARG A 313 19.88 -0.83 9.40
C ARG A 313 19.28 -0.43 10.74
N ASN A 314 18.39 -1.28 11.25
CA ASN A 314 17.64 -1.00 12.47
C ASN A 314 18.22 -1.80 13.62
N TYR A 315 18.25 -1.21 14.80
CA TYR A 315 18.69 -1.84 16.03
C TYR A 315 17.48 -2.09 16.93
N GLY A 316 17.62 -2.98 17.92
CA GLY A 316 16.63 -3.19 18.97
C GLY A 316 15.26 -3.58 18.42
N SER A 317 15.21 -4.59 17.56
CA SER A 317 13.94 -5.15 17.11
C SER A 317 13.18 -5.74 18.28
N PHE A 318 11.84 -5.67 18.21
CA PHE A 318 10.94 -6.17 19.26
C PHE A 318 11.11 -5.44 20.59
N THR A 319 10.81 -4.15 20.60
CA THR A 319 10.72 -3.32 21.82
C THR A 319 9.48 -3.70 22.64
N LEU A 320 9.52 -4.86 23.29
CA LEU A 320 8.40 -5.47 23.98
C LEU A 320 8.48 -5.25 25.50
N ALA A 321 7.38 -4.81 26.08
CA ALA A 321 7.13 -4.96 27.51
C ALA A 321 6.44 -6.30 27.76
N PRO A 322 6.67 -6.96 28.92
CA PRO A 322 6.14 -8.30 29.17
C PRO A 322 4.61 -8.35 29.18
N ASP A 323 3.97 -7.25 29.56
CA ASP A 323 2.52 -7.10 29.54
C ASP A 323 2.11 -5.63 29.45
N LYS A 324 0.79 -5.40 29.39
CA LYS A 324 0.19 -4.07 29.32
C LYS A 324 0.50 -3.20 30.53
N ASP A 325 0.46 -3.74 31.73
CA ASP A 325 0.60 -2.97 32.95
C ASP A 325 2.05 -2.49 33.11
N ALA A 326 3.01 -3.34 32.83
CA ALA A 326 4.43 -3.00 32.75
C ALA A 326 4.70 -1.91 31.70
N ALA A 327 4.11 -2.03 30.48
CA ALA A 327 4.27 -1.06 29.42
C ALA A 327 3.79 0.34 29.79
N PHE A 328 2.72 0.46 30.58
CA PHE A 328 2.18 1.75 31.02
C PHE A 328 2.82 2.28 32.30
N ALA A 329 3.33 1.40 33.17
CA ALA A 329 4.03 1.80 34.39
C ALA A 329 5.38 2.44 34.09
N ASP A 330 6.16 1.85 33.19
CA ASP A 330 7.46 2.37 32.74
C ASP A 330 7.59 2.37 31.23
N PRO A 331 6.97 3.35 30.55
CA PRO A 331 6.87 3.36 29.11
C PRO A 331 8.20 3.65 28.41
N PHE A 332 8.39 3.01 27.27
CA PHE A 332 9.58 3.14 26.42
C PHE A 332 10.87 2.66 27.11
N ARG A 333 10.75 1.61 27.92
CA ARG A 333 11.86 0.90 28.50
C ARG A 333 11.82 -0.58 28.13
N VAL A 334 13.00 -1.14 27.98
CA VAL A 334 13.24 -2.58 27.79
C VAL A 334 14.44 -2.97 28.63
N ASN A 335 14.57 -4.25 28.96
CA ASN A 335 15.70 -4.76 29.72
C ASN A 335 16.18 -6.07 29.08
N GLN A 336 17.04 -5.94 28.07
CA GLN A 336 17.51 -7.05 27.23
C GLN A 336 19.03 -7.09 27.20
N ASN A 337 19.60 -8.29 27.30
CA ASN A 337 21.05 -8.49 27.29
C ASN A 337 21.69 -8.33 25.89
N ALA A 338 20.89 -8.35 24.83
CA ALA A 338 21.34 -8.16 23.46
C ALA A 338 20.50 -7.15 22.68
N VAL A 339 21.16 -6.30 21.90
CA VAL A 339 20.53 -5.37 20.97
C VAL A 339 20.62 -5.95 19.55
N ALA A 340 19.52 -6.51 19.07
CA ALA A 340 19.44 -7.07 17.72
C ALA A 340 19.77 -6.02 16.66
N LYS A 341 20.53 -6.39 15.62
CA LYS A 341 20.87 -5.52 14.49
C LYS A 341 20.28 -6.08 13.19
N LEU A 342 19.19 -5.49 12.74
CA LEU A 342 18.54 -5.85 11.49
C LEU A 342 19.31 -5.28 10.29
N VAL A 343 19.61 -6.13 9.34
CA VAL A 343 20.05 -5.80 7.97
C VAL A 343 18.91 -6.21 7.02
N ASP A 344 18.32 -5.24 6.34
CA ASP A 344 17.21 -5.49 5.43
C ASP A 344 17.45 -4.73 4.11
N ASN A 345 17.72 -5.47 3.05
CA ASN A 345 18.02 -4.93 1.72
C ASN A 345 16.94 -5.38 0.75
N THR A 346 16.11 -4.45 0.31
CA THR A 346 15.10 -4.68 -0.71
C THR A 346 15.54 -4.08 -2.04
N PHE A 347 15.40 -4.84 -3.11
CA PHE A 347 15.68 -4.42 -4.48
C PHE A 347 14.52 -4.85 -5.39
N ASN A 348 13.92 -3.88 -6.08
CA ASN A 348 12.84 -4.11 -7.01
C ASN A 348 13.18 -3.46 -8.35
N THR A 349 12.97 -4.17 -9.45
CA THR A 349 13.10 -3.61 -10.80
C THR A 349 11.93 -4.04 -11.66
N SER A 350 11.54 -3.18 -12.60
CA SER A 350 10.49 -3.49 -13.57
C SER A 350 10.78 -2.88 -14.93
N LEU A 351 10.35 -3.60 -15.96
CA LEU A 351 10.28 -3.13 -17.33
C LEU A 351 8.84 -3.15 -17.78
N THR A 352 8.29 -1.99 -18.13
CA THR A 352 6.92 -1.84 -18.60
C THR A 352 6.95 -1.34 -20.05
N ALA A 353 6.28 -2.02 -20.96
CA ALA A 353 6.05 -1.55 -22.32
C ALA A 353 4.55 -1.31 -22.53
N ASN A 354 4.22 -0.14 -23.08
CA ASN A 354 2.84 0.26 -23.36
C ASN A 354 2.65 0.55 -24.83
N TYR A 355 1.55 0.04 -25.38
CA TYR A 355 1.03 0.37 -26.70
C TYR A 355 -0.33 1.06 -26.57
N THR A 356 -0.47 2.23 -27.14
CA THR A 356 -1.74 2.97 -27.23
C THR A 356 -2.27 2.89 -28.66
N GLY A 357 -3.36 2.16 -28.83
CA GLY A 357 -3.99 1.93 -30.12
C GLY A 357 -5.43 2.42 -30.18
N GLN A 358 -6.01 2.37 -31.34
CA GLN A 358 -7.40 2.81 -31.56
C GLN A 358 -8.43 1.71 -31.24
N ARG A 359 -8.05 0.44 -31.41
CA ARG A 359 -8.93 -0.71 -31.14
C ARG A 359 -8.71 -1.29 -29.76
N PHE A 360 -7.48 -1.25 -29.28
CA PHE A 360 -7.09 -1.70 -27.93
C PHE A 360 -5.79 -1.01 -27.52
N ASN A 361 -5.58 -0.91 -26.22
CA ASN A 361 -4.29 -0.64 -25.63
C ASN A 361 -3.70 -1.96 -25.10
N PHE A 362 -2.38 -2.07 -25.14
CA PHE A 362 -1.65 -3.21 -24.58
C PHE A 362 -0.58 -2.72 -23.63
N SER A 363 -0.41 -3.43 -22.54
CA SER A 363 0.66 -3.21 -21.58
C SER A 363 1.26 -4.55 -21.17
N THR A 364 2.58 -4.62 -21.11
CA THR A 364 3.32 -5.73 -20.49
C THR A 364 4.22 -5.18 -19.40
N GLN A 365 4.28 -5.89 -18.27
CA GLN A 365 5.13 -5.51 -17.16
C GLN A 365 5.83 -6.74 -16.58
N THR A 366 7.15 -6.83 -16.82
CA THR A 366 8.03 -7.80 -16.18
C THR A 366 8.62 -7.17 -14.93
N SER A 367 8.63 -7.87 -13.80
CA SER A 367 9.31 -7.40 -12.59
C SER A 367 10.19 -8.48 -11.94
N TYR A 368 11.22 -8.01 -11.27
CA TYR A 368 12.06 -8.80 -10.38
C TYR A 368 12.15 -8.10 -9.03
N GLN A 369 11.94 -8.86 -7.96
CA GLN A 369 12.05 -8.41 -6.59
C GLN A 369 13.01 -9.32 -5.83
N SER A 370 13.85 -8.72 -4.99
CA SER A 370 14.74 -9.43 -4.10
C SER A 370 14.74 -8.76 -2.73
N ASN A 371 14.68 -9.56 -1.68
CA ASN A 371 14.85 -9.10 -0.32
C ASN A 371 15.84 -10.00 0.40
N TYR A 372 16.91 -9.41 0.94
CA TYR A 372 17.89 -10.07 1.80
C TYR A 372 17.79 -9.47 3.19
N ARG A 373 17.15 -10.23 4.10
CA ARG A 373 16.79 -9.79 5.45
C ARG A 373 17.31 -10.76 6.49
N TYR A 374 18.08 -10.25 7.46
CA TYR A 374 18.61 -11.04 8.57
C TYR A 374 19.01 -10.14 9.74
N TYR A 375 19.28 -10.75 10.88
CA TYR A 375 19.82 -10.06 12.04
C TYR A 375 21.33 -10.34 12.15
N ALA A 376 22.16 -9.29 11.96
CA ALA A 376 23.62 -9.38 12.07
C ALA A 376 24.07 -9.57 13.53
N THR A 377 23.35 -8.95 14.49
CA THR A 377 23.33 -9.33 15.89
C THR A 377 22.03 -10.05 16.15
N PRO A 378 22.05 -11.28 16.67
CA PRO A 378 20.83 -12.08 16.90
C PRO A 378 19.81 -11.37 17.78
N ILE A 379 18.57 -11.85 17.71
CA ILE A 379 17.47 -11.39 18.54
C ILE A 379 17.59 -12.06 19.92
N ASP A 380 17.47 -11.27 20.99
CA ASP A 380 17.16 -11.76 22.32
C ASP A 380 15.75 -12.35 22.31
N GLY A 381 15.66 -13.67 22.34
CA GLY A 381 14.40 -14.40 22.18
C GLY A 381 13.57 -14.52 23.45
N ASP A 382 14.17 -14.27 24.62
CA ASP A 382 13.47 -14.25 25.92
C ASP A 382 13.16 -12.82 26.39
N PHE A 383 13.64 -11.79 25.65
CA PHE A 383 13.41 -10.37 25.92
C PHE A 383 13.79 -9.94 27.34
N SER A 384 14.85 -10.52 27.91
CA SER A 384 15.24 -10.35 29.30
C SER A 384 16.77 -10.20 29.47
N PRO A 385 17.28 -9.90 30.69
CA PRO A 385 18.72 -9.93 30.96
C PRO A 385 19.32 -11.35 31.00
N ALA A 386 18.50 -12.41 30.99
CA ALA A 386 18.96 -13.79 31.02
C ALA A 386 19.53 -14.20 29.63
N ASP A 387 20.27 -15.31 29.62
CA ASP A 387 20.77 -15.96 28.41
C ASP A 387 20.03 -17.29 28.22
N ALA A 388 18.69 -17.18 28.00
CA ALA A 388 17.82 -18.34 27.87
C ALA A 388 17.60 -18.74 26.41
N ILE A 389 17.19 -17.79 25.55
CA ILE A 389 16.94 -18.03 24.14
C ILE A 389 17.53 -16.92 23.27
N THR A 390 18.22 -17.33 22.20
CA THR A 390 18.69 -16.43 21.15
C THR A 390 18.17 -16.92 19.78
N ILE A 391 17.54 -16.01 19.01
CA ILE A 391 17.06 -16.31 17.66
C ILE A 391 18.06 -15.83 16.62
N ILE A 392 18.63 -16.75 15.84
CA ILE A 392 19.66 -16.51 14.85
C ILE A 392 19.06 -16.76 13.46
N ASN A 393 18.64 -15.71 12.76
CA ASN A 393 18.22 -15.85 11.37
C ASN A 393 19.43 -15.97 10.43
N ASN A 394 19.20 -16.49 9.23
CA ASN A 394 20.23 -16.62 8.20
C ASN A 394 21.45 -17.41 8.71
N TYR A 395 21.19 -18.46 9.52
CA TYR A 395 22.19 -19.29 10.13
C TYR A 395 23.14 -19.88 9.07
N GLY A 396 24.44 -19.75 9.26
CA GLY A 396 25.44 -20.12 8.26
C GLY A 396 25.61 -19.13 7.10
N ASN A 397 24.93 -17.98 7.13
CA ASN A 397 24.95 -16.88 6.15
C ASN A 397 24.37 -17.20 4.75
N LYS A 398 23.92 -16.15 4.03
CA LYS A 398 23.45 -16.20 2.63
C LYS A 398 22.17 -17.00 2.38
N TRP A 399 21.39 -17.33 3.41
CA TRP A 399 20.12 -18.07 3.26
C TRP A 399 18.93 -17.16 2.97
N ASN A 400 18.58 -16.27 3.83
CA ASN A 400 17.32 -15.50 3.81
C ASN A 400 17.29 -14.46 2.66
N ASN A 401 17.26 -14.93 1.42
CA ASN A 401 17.21 -14.12 0.22
C ASN A 401 16.01 -14.48 -0.64
N ILE A 402 14.89 -13.81 -0.39
CA ILE A 402 13.66 -13.96 -1.15
C ILE A 402 13.85 -13.43 -2.56
N LYS A 403 13.35 -14.16 -3.56
CA LYS A 403 13.36 -13.74 -4.97
C LYS A 403 12.00 -13.97 -5.58
N VAL A 404 11.49 -12.97 -6.31
CA VAL A 404 10.21 -13.03 -7.01
C VAL A 404 10.39 -12.49 -8.42
N VAL A 405 9.81 -13.19 -9.39
CA VAL A 405 9.68 -12.73 -10.79
C VAL A 405 8.21 -12.73 -11.14
N THR A 406 7.75 -11.65 -11.77
CA THR A 406 6.35 -11.58 -12.24
C THR A 406 6.27 -11.06 -13.67
N GLU A 407 5.23 -11.48 -14.39
CA GLU A 407 4.87 -10.97 -15.70
C GLU A 407 3.37 -10.72 -15.76
N GLU A 408 2.96 -9.51 -16.16
CA GLU A 408 1.56 -9.18 -16.44
C GLU A 408 1.42 -8.75 -17.89
N LEU A 409 0.53 -9.39 -18.64
CA LEU A 409 0.08 -8.97 -19.97
C LEU A 409 -1.34 -8.45 -19.83
N ARG A 410 -1.59 -7.23 -20.31
CA ARG A 410 -2.90 -6.59 -20.18
C ARG A 410 -3.34 -5.91 -21.46
N PHE A 411 -4.58 -6.17 -21.83
CA PHE A 411 -5.28 -5.52 -22.94
C PHE A 411 -6.46 -4.73 -22.38
N THR A 412 -6.67 -3.52 -22.88
CA THR A 412 -7.80 -2.68 -22.48
C THR A 412 -8.45 -2.03 -23.67
N SER A 413 -9.75 -1.80 -23.62
CA SER A 413 -10.42 -0.93 -24.60
C SER A 413 -9.87 0.49 -24.49
N PRO A 414 -9.71 1.21 -25.61
CA PRO A 414 -9.28 2.61 -25.59
C PRO A 414 -10.26 3.50 -24.82
N ALA A 415 -9.74 4.47 -24.09
CA ALA A 415 -10.56 5.47 -23.39
C ALA A 415 -11.41 6.29 -24.38
N SER A 416 -10.86 6.57 -25.58
CA SER A 416 -11.53 7.30 -26.67
C SER A 416 -12.64 6.50 -27.38
N SER A 417 -12.83 5.21 -27.04
CA SER A 417 -13.88 4.40 -27.68
C SER A 417 -15.27 4.91 -27.32
N ALA A 418 -16.07 5.23 -28.33
CA ALA A 418 -17.48 5.56 -28.21
C ALA A 418 -18.37 4.32 -27.89
N SER A 419 -17.77 3.14 -27.77
CA SER A 419 -18.49 1.90 -27.47
C SER A 419 -19.12 1.96 -26.08
N ARG A 420 -20.34 1.45 -25.96
CA ARG A 420 -21.01 1.22 -24.67
C ARG A 420 -20.30 0.13 -23.84
N LEU A 421 -19.48 -0.69 -24.49
CA LEU A 421 -18.69 -1.74 -23.85
C LEU A 421 -17.25 -1.28 -23.72
N LYS A 422 -16.79 -1.16 -22.47
CA LYS A 422 -15.37 -1.04 -22.10
C LYS A 422 -14.92 -2.34 -21.48
N TRP A 423 -13.67 -2.72 -21.68
CA TRP A 423 -13.18 -4.00 -21.19
C TRP A 423 -11.68 -3.96 -20.85
N THR A 424 -11.29 -4.83 -19.94
CA THR A 424 -9.92 -5.13 -19.57
C THR A 424 -9.79 -6.66 -19.54
N ALA A 425 -8.74 -7.21 -20.13
CA ALA A 425 -8.41 -8.64 -20.07
C ALA A 425 -6.91 -8.81 -19.94
N GLY A 426 -6.46 -9.84 -19.27
CA GLY A 426 -5.04 -10.09 -19.10
C GLY A 426 -4.69 -11.42 -18.52
N SER A 427 -3.37 -11.65 -18.42
CA SER A 427 -2.76 -12.79 -17.76
C SER A 427 -1.68 -12.31 -16.79
N TYR A 428 -1.47 -13.10 -15.74
CA TYR A 428 -0.46 -12.85 -14.73
C TYR A 428 0.28 -14.14 -14.43
N LEU A 429 1.60 -14.07 -14.41
CA LEU A 429 2.51 -15.17 -14.14
C LEU A 429 3.44 -14.77 -13.00
N PHE A 430 3.79 -15.70 -12.13
CA PHE A 430 4.80 -15.46 -11.12
C PHE A 430 5.61 -16.72 -10.77
N TYR A 431 6.81 -16.47 -10.30
CA TYR A 431 7.66 -17.44 -9.62
C TYR A 431 8.25 -16.78 -8.38
N GLN A 432 8.19 -17.48 -7.25
CA GLN A 432 8.74 -17.05 -5.96
C GLN A 432 9.60 -18.14 -5.35
N ASN A 433 10.75 -17.75 -4.77
CA ASN A 433 11.61 -18.61 -3.98
C ASN A 433 11.90 -17.94 -2.63
N VAL A 434 11.59 -18.63 -1.54
CA VAL A 434 11.71 -18.17 -0.16
C VAL A 434 12.55 -19.15 0.64
N PRO A 435 13.87 -19.03 0.61
CA PRO A 435 14.75 -19.81 1.47
C PRO A 435 14.81 -19.18 2.86
N ASN A 436 14.84 -20.02 3.89
CA ASN A 436 14.98 -19.59 5.28
C ASN A 436 15.86 -20.59 6.04
N LYS A 437 16.80 -20.11 6.85
CA LYS A 437 17.54 -20.90 7.82
C LYS A 437 17.66 -20.15 9.12
N GLN A 438 17.02 -20.69 10.17
CA GLN A 438 16.96 -20.07 11.49
C GLN A 438 17.41 -21.07 12.53
N ALA A 439 18.23 -20.63 13.48
CA ALA A 439 18.55 -21.38 14.68
C ALA A 439 17.90 -20.72 15.90
N THR A 440 17.32 -21.52 16.76
CA THR A 440 16.95 -21.16 18.14
C THR A 440 18.02 -21.73 19.03
N HIS A 441 18.86 -20.87 19.60
CA HIS A 441 19.92 -21.25 20.53
C HIS A 441 19.41 -21.15 21.96
N PHE A 442 19.60 -22.21 22.73
CA PHE A 442 19.28 -22.34 24.13
C PHE A 442 20.55 -22.14 24.94
N GLY A 443 20.68 -20.98 25.58
CA GLY A 443 21.86 -20.59 26.34
C GLY A 443 21.96 -21.24 27.72
N LYS A 444 22.81 -20.69 28.57
CA LYS A 444 23.07 -21.21 29.93
C LYS A 444 21.84 -21.19 30.85
N ASP A 445 20.93 -20.22 30.63
CA ASP A 445 19.73 -20.00 31.45
C ASP A 445 18.48 -20.66 30.83
N ALA A 446 18.64 -21.59 29.88
CA ALA A 446 17.55 -22.23 29.13
C ALA A 446 16.51 -22.95 30.00
N ALA A 447 16.85 -23.30 31.23
CA ALA A 447 15.91 -23.85 32.23
C ALA A 447 14.76 -22.89 32.55
N LEU A 448 14.95 -21.56 32.42
CA LEU A 448 13.92 -20.55 32.64
C LEU A 448 12.77 -20.63 31.62
N VAL A 449 13.04 -21.16 30.44
CA VAL A 449 12.06 -21.37 29.37
C VAL A 449 11.63 -22.84 29.23
N GLY A 450 11.90 -23.66 30.25
CA GLY A 450 11.47 -25.05 30.37
C GLY A 450 12.33 -26.04 29.54
N SER A 451 13.49 -25.63 29.03
CA SER A 451 14.42 -26.56 28.38
C SER A 451 15.19 -27.38 29.42
N PRO A 452 15.22 -28.74 29.31
CA PRO A 452 15.99 -29.58 30.23
C PRO A 452 17.51 -29.49 29.99
N ASN A 453 17.94 -29.02 28.82
CA ASN A 453 19.34 -28.89 28.41
C ASN A 453 19.67 -27.42 28.11
N SER A 454 20.95 -27.07 28.13
CA SER A 454 21.49 -25.76 27.79
C SER A 454 22.66 -25.88 26.80
N ASN A 455 23.06 -24.75 26.20
CA ASN A 455 24.19 -24.62 25.30
C ASN A 455 24.06 -25.51 24.05
N TYR A 456 22.95 -25.37 23.34
CA TYR A 456 22.67 -26.02 22.07
C TYR A 456 21.75 -25.19 21.20
N ALA A 457 21.71 -25.50 19.90
CA ALA A 457 20.79 -24.88 18.94
C ALA A 457 19.89 -25.92 18.27
N ILE A 458 18.64 -25.56 18.02
CA ILE A 458 17.74 -26.22 17.07
C ILE A 458 17.73 -25.38 15.78
N ILE A 459 18.18 -25.98 14.69
CA ILE A 459 18.34 -25.32 13.40
C ILE A 459 17.21 -25.78 12.49
N ASN A 460 16.44 -24.84 11.97
CA ASN A 460 15.36 -25.07 11.03
C ASN A 460 15.73 -24.49 9.66
N THR A 461 15.83 -25.34 8.66
CA THR A 461 16.06 -24.97 7.27
C THR A 461 14.80 -25.23 6.47
N SER A 462 14.32 -24.25 5.72
CA SER A 462 13.20 -24.44 4.80
C SER A 462 13.42 -23.70 3.49
N THR A 463 12.81 -24.20 2.42
CA THR A 463 12.80 -23.54 1.11
C THR A 463 11.43 -23.71 0.47
N ALA A 464 10.64 -22.64 0.45
CA ALA A 464 9.36 -22.60 -0.23
C ALA A 464 9.52 -22.05 -1.65
N ARG A 465 9.05 -22.79 -2.65
CA ARG A 465 9.00 -22.39 -4.06
C ARG A 465 7.57 -22.41 -4.53
N SER A 466 7.11 -21.29 -5.07
CA SER A 466 5.75 -21.16 -5.59
C SER A 466 5.77 -20.61 -7.00
N SER A 467 4.89 -21.12 -7.85
CA SER A 467 4.64 -20.59 -9.19
C SER A 467 3.15 -20.57 -9.47
N GLY A 468 2.71 -19.65 -10.30
CA GLY A 468 1.30 -19.59 -10.63
C GLY A 468 1.01 -18.83 -11.92
N VAL A 469 -0.19 -19.06 -12.43
CA VAL A 469 -0.75 -18.40 -13.59
C VAL A 469 -2.17 -17.96 -13.29
N ALA A 470 -2.53 -16.80 -13.79
CA ALA A 470 -3.90 -16.32 -13.71
C ALA A 470 -4.36 -15.74 -15.05
N LEU A 471 -5.66 -15.90 -15.33
CA LEU A 471 -6.37 -15.25 -16.43
C LEU A 471 -7.51 -14.43 -15.85
N TYR A 472 -7.67 -13.20 -16.31
CA TYR A 472 -8.73 -12.33 -15.85
C TYR A 472 -9.36 -11.52 -16.99
N ALA A 473 -10.63 -11.20 -16.83
CA ALA A 473 -11.36 -10.29 -17.70
C ALA A 473 -12.41 -9.52 -16.90
N GLN A 474 -12.59 -8.26 -17.24
CA GLN A 474 -13.64 -7.39 -16.71
C GLN A 474 -14.23 -6.57 -17.82
N SER A 475 -15.55 -6.48 -17.86
CA SER A 475 -16.29 -5.66 -18.81
C SER A 475 -17.17 -4.66 -18.06
N GLU A 476 -17.27 -3.45 -18.59
CA GLU A 476 -18.21 -2.42 -18.17
C GLU A 476 -19.13 -2.13 -19.35
N TYR A 477 -20.44 -2.27 -19.15
CA TYR A 477 -21.44 -2.05 -20.16
C TYR A 477 -22.47 -0.98 -19.73
N ALA A 478 -22.55 0.09 -20.51
CA ALA A 478 -23.55 1.13 -20.34
C ALA A 478 -24.92 0.65 -20.88
N ILE A 479 -25.75 0.06 -20.02
CA ILE A 479 -27.10 -0.42 -20.38
C ILE A 479 -27.96 0.77 -20.79
N ALA A 480 -27.89 1.86 -20.05
CA ALA A 480 -28.58 3.11 -20.29
C ALA A 480 -27.65 4.30 -20.05
N LYS A 481 -28.05 5.52 -20.45
CA LYS A 481 -27.27 6.75 -20.25
C LYS A 481 -26.83 6.98 -18.79
N LYS A 482 -27.55 6.40 -17.84
CA LYS A 482 -27.35 6.60 -16.39
C LYS A 482 -27.02 5.31 -15.64
N ILE A 483 -26.94 4.16 -16.30
CA ILE A 483 -26.76 2.86 -15.63
C ILE A 483 -25.64 2.10 -16.32
N ASN A 484 -24.61 1.76 -15.54
CA ASN A 484 -23.52 0.89 -15.96
C ASN A 484 -23.54 -0.41 -15.15
N ILE A 485 -23.23 -1.51 -15.79
CA ILE A 485 -22.96 -2.80 -15.13
C ILE A 485 -21.51 -3.19 -15.40
N ILE A 486 -20.82 -3.61 -14.35
CA ILE A 486 -19.49 -4.19 -14.43
C ILE A 486 -19.61 -5.67 -14.09
N PHE A 487 -19.06 -6.51 -14.96
CA PHE A 487 -18.91 -7.94 -14.72
C PHE A 487 -17.44 -8.32 -14.91
N GLY A 488 -16.87 -9.00 -13.94
CA GLY A 488 -15.48 -9.42 -13.96
C GLY A 488 -15.32 -10.84 -13.43
N VAL A 489 -14.32 -11.54 -13.95
CA VAL A 489 -13.93 -12.89 -13.53
C VAL A 489 -12.41 -13.02 -13.57
N ARG A 490 -11.88 -13.80 -12.63
CA ARG A 490 -10.49 -14.22 -12.63
C ARG A 490 -10.39 -15.66 -12.15
N TYR A 491 -9.52 -16.41 -12.80
CA TYR A 491 -9.11 -17.74 -12.38
C TYR A 491 -7.61 -17.73 -12.13
N ASP A 492 -7.22 -18.17 -10.95
CA ASP A 492 -5.82 -18.33 -10.53
C ASP A 492 -5.54 -19.81 -10.30
N TYR A 493 -4.36 -20.28 -10.73
CA TYR A 493 -3.78 -21.55 -10.38
C TYR A 493 -2.39 -21.34 -9.80
N GLN A 494 -2.10 -22.00 -8.66
CA GLN A 494 -0.81 -21.95 -7.99
C GLN A 494 -0.36 -23.34 -7.62
N HIS A 495 0.93 -23.61 -7.84
CA HIS A 495 1.67 -24.76 -7.36
C HIS A 495 2.75 -24.30 -6.38
N SER A 496 2.83 -24.96 -5.22
CA SER A 496 3.82 -24.67 -4.18
C SER A 496 4.50 -25.96 -3.77
N LYS A 497 5.82 -25.91 -3.63
CA LYS A 497 6.67 -26.96 -3.08
C LYS A 497 7.46 -26.39 -1.90
N GLU A 498 7.58 -27.16 -0.83
CA GLU A 498 8.38 -26.79 0.32
C GLU A 498 9.23 -27.97 0.76
N ASP A 499 10.51 -27.67 1.05
CA ASP A 499 11.51 -28.59 1.57
C ASP A 499 11.86 -28.11 2.99
N VAL A 500 11.92 -29.00 3.99
CA VAL A 500 12.26 -28.70 5.39
C VAL A 500 13.25 -29.68 5.95
N LEU A 501 14.16 -29.18 6.83
CA LEU A 501 15.14 -29.95 7.59
C LEU A 501 15.28 -29.33 8.97
N GLY A 502 15.21 -30.17 10.02
CA GLY A 502 15.51 -29.77 11.39
C GLY A 502 16.76 -30.48 11.90
N GLU A 503 17.65 -29.72 12.56
CA GLU A 503 18.94 -30.21 13.01
C GLU A 503 19.20 -29.82 14.47
N TYR A 504 19.88 -30.64 15.23
CA TYR A 504 20.34 -30.35 16.58
C TYR A 504 21.86 -30.18 16.59
N GLN A 505 22.31 -29.08 17.19
CA GLN A 505 23.74 -28.76 17.29
C GLN A 505 24.08 -28.33 18.72
N PRO A 506 24.83 -29.11 19.51
CA PRO A 506 25.40 -28.62 20.76
C PRO A 506 26.55 -27.65 20.50
N ASP A 507 26.77 -26.69 21.40
CA ASP A 507 27.83 -25.66 21.26
C ASP A 507 29.23 -26.27 21.18
N ALA A 508 29.43 -27.45 21.77
CA ALA A 508 30.69 -28.18 21.71
C ALA A 508 30.98 -28.79 20.31
N SER A 509 30.01 -28.78 19.39
CA SER A 509 30.17 -29.33 18.04
C SER A 509 30.14 -28.25 16.97
N PRO A 510 31.10 -28.20 16.04
CA PRO A 510 31.08 -27.24 14.94
C PRO A 510 30.03 -27.55 13.86
N VAL A 511 29.35 -28.71 13.93
CA VAL A 511 28.35 -29.16 12.98
C VAL A 511 27.18 -29.82 13.73
N PRO A 512 25.98 -29.85 13.15
CA PRO A 512 24.86 -30.65 13.68
C PRO A 512 25.24 -32.10 13.91
N VAL A 513 24.68 -32.71 14.97
CA VAL A 513 25.00 -34.08 15.36
C VAL A 513 23.90 -35.09 15.04
N PHE A 514 22.66 -34.65 14.91
CA PHE A 514 21.52 -35.43 14.41
C PHE A 514 20.41 -34.54 13.89
N GLU A 515 19.51 -35.16 13.09
CA GLU A 515 18.31 -34.52 12.57
C GLU A 515 17.17 -34.59 13.60
N THR A 516 16.59 -33.45 13.97
CA THR A 516 15.35 -33.37 14.76
C THR A 516 14.12 -33.54 13.90
N GLN A 517 14.22 -33.17 12.62
CA GLN A 517 13.24 -33.32 11.56
C GLN A 517 14.01 -33.76 10.30
N PRO A 518 13.76 -34.96 9.75
CA PRO A 518 14.45 -35.42 8.54
C PRO A 518 14.14 -34.54 7.34
N ASP A 519 15.04 -34.49 6.37
CA ASP A 519 14.84 -33.81 5.11
C ASP A 519 13.54 -34.31 4.44
N THR A 520 12.54 -33.43 4.46
CA THR A 520 11.17 -33.76 4.03
C THR A 520 10.70 -32.75 3.00
N SER A 521 10.04 -33.22 1.96
CA SER A 521 9.51 -32.40 0.88
C SER A 521 8.05 -32.72 0.65
N ALA A 522 7.26 -31.65 0.48
CA ALA A 522 5.85 -31.73 0.08
C ALA A 522 5.50 -30.72 -0.99
N ASN A 523 4.42 -30.99 -1.71
CA ASN A 523 3.89 -30.04 -2.67
C ASN A 523 2.36 -30.00 -2.59
N VAL A 524 1.79 -28.87 -3.00
CA VAL A 524 0.36 -28.62 -3.02
C VAL A 524 0.00 -27.71 -4.17
N SER A 525 -1.19 -27.90 -4.72
CA SER A 525 -1.72 -27.02 -5.77
C SER A 525 -3.11 -26.56 -5.38
N TYR A 526 -3.39 -25.28 -5.63
CA TYR A 526 -4.68 -24.67 -5.40
C TYR A 526 -5.12 -23.86 -6.60
N SER A 527 -6.43 -23.75 -6.77
CA SER A 527 -7.06 -22.81 -7.70
C SER A 527 -8.06 -21.93 -6.97
N ALA A 528 -8.25 -20.72 -7.48
CA ALA A 528 -9.22 -19.80 -6.95
C ALA A 528 -9.99 -19.11 -8.09
N PHE A 529 -11.29 -18.88 -7.85
CA PHE A 529 -12.15 -18.14 -8.77
C PHE A 529 -12.68 -16.90 -8.08
N SER A 530 -12.44 -15.71 -8.69
CA SER A 530 -12.75 -14.40 -8.11
C SER A 530 -13.69 -13.60 -9.02
N PRO A 531 -15.02 -13.78 -8.89
CA PRO A 531 -16.02 -13.00 -9.61
C PRO A 531 -16.24 -11.61 -9.02
N LYS A 532 -16.69 -10.68 -9.85
CA LYS A 532 -17.15 -9.33 -9.46
C LYS A 532 -18.40 -8.99 -10.28
N LEU A 533 -19.39 -8.41 -9.64
CA LEU A 533 -20.55 -7.82 -10.26
C LEU A 533 -20.84 -6.48 -9.61
N SER A 534 -20.90 -5.41 -10.40
CA SER A 534 -21.26 -4.08 -9.89
C SER A 534 -22.31 -3.44 -10.77
N VAL A 535 -23.20 -2.69 -10.15
CA VAL A 535 -24.16 -1.81 -10.83
C VAL A 535 -23.95 -0.40 -10.30
N SER A 536 -23.84 0.56 -11.20
CA SER A 536 -23.81 1.98 -10.85
C SER A 536 -24.94 2.74 -11.53
N TYR A 537 -25.54 3.67 -10.78
CA TYR A 537 -26.60 4.54 -11.24
C TYR A 537 -26.24 6.00 -11.00
N HIS A 538 -26.24 6.79 -12.07
CA HIS A 538 -25.93 8.21 -12.08
C HIS A 538 -27.21 9.04 -12.26
N PRO A 539 -27.99 9.31 -11.18
CA PRO A 539 -29.27 10.03 -11.29
C PRO A 539 -29.09 11.45 -11.81
N VAL A 540 -28.07 12.14 -11.32
CA VAL A 540 -27.65 13.49 -11.71
C VAL A 540 -26.13 13.57 -11.81
N MET A 541 -25.62 14.60 -12.47
CA MET A 541 -24.19 14.85 -12.53
C MET A 541 -23.60 15.00 -11.13
N GLY A 542 -22.43 14.41 -10.88
CA GLY A 542 -21.77 14.45 -9.57
C GLY A 542 -22.25 13.38 -8.57
N THR A 543 -23.31 12.60 -8.89
CA THR A 543 -23.85 11.55 -8.00
C THR A 543 -23.70 10.17 -8.64
N ASN A 544 -23.13 9.22 -7.89
CA ASN A 544 -23.03 7.81 -8.25
C ASN A 544 -23.53 6.96 -7.09
N LEU A 545 -24.65 6.23 -7.31
CA LEU A 545 -25.17 5.19 -6.43
C LEU A 545 -24.68 3.85 -6.95
N PHE A 546 -24.14 3.00 -6.09
CA PHE A 546 -23.63 1.71 -6.54
C PHE A 546 -23.94 0.57 -5.59
N ALA A 547 -24.00 -0.62 -6.17
CA ALA A 547 -24.04 -1.90 -5.47
C ALA A 547 -22.99 -2.82 -6.08
N THR A 548 -22.20 -3.48 -5.25
CA THR A 548 -21.10 -4.35 -5.69
C THR A 548 -21.08 -5.64 -4.90
N TYR A 549 -20.96 -6.76 -5.61
CA TYR A 549 -20.50 -8.04 -5.07
C TYR A 549 -19.08 -8.30 -5.59
N SER A 550 -18.17 -8.70 -4.70
CA SER A 550 -16.81 -9.07 -5.07
C SER A 550 -16.25 -10.18 -4.17
N ARG A 551 -15.45 -11.05 -4.76
CA ARG A 551 -14.71 -12.09 -4.05
C ARG A 551 -13.21 -11.84 -4.13
N GLY A 552 -12.54 -11.99 -2.99
CA GLY A 552 -11.09 -12.08 -2.88
C GLY A 552 -10.67 -13.39 -2.24
N TYR A 553 -9.38 -13.70 -2.31
CA TYR A 553 -8.84 -14.89 -1.66
C TYR A 553 -7.40 -14.63 -1.19
N ARG A 554 -7.00 -15.38 -0.18
CA ARG A 554 -5.61 -15.56 0.23
C ARG A 554 -5.20 -16.99 -0.10
N THR A 555 -3.99 -17.17 -0.63
CA THR A 555 -3.52 -18.48 -1.09
C THR A 555 -3.41 -19.50 0.05
N GLY A 556 -3.58 -20.76 -0.26
CA GLY A 556 -3.17 -21.86 0.61
C GLY A 556 -1.68 -22.12 0.51
N GLY A 557 -1.15 -22.97 1.37
CA GLY A 557 0.27 -23.28 1.44
C GLY A 557 0.55 -24.51 2.28
N LEU A 558 1.81 -24.63 2.69
CA LEU A 558 2.31 -25.66 3.58
C LEU A 558 2.84 -25.01 4.86
N THR A 559 2.60 -25.63 6.02
CA THR A 559 3.22 -25.19 7.27
C THR A 559 4.64 -25.74 7.33
N GLN A 560 5.63 -24.92 7.70
CA GLN A 560 7.03 -25.27 7.66
C GLN A 560 7.34 -26.46 8.61
N LEU A 561 7.33 -26.26 9.90
CA LEU A 561 7.51 -27.29 10.90
C LEU A 561 6.33 -27.25 11.86
N GLY A 562 5.69 -28.37 12.09
CA GLY A 562 4.65 -28.47 13.10
C GLY A 562 5.30 -28.47 14.48
N ALA A 563 4.97 -27.48 15.29
CA ALA A 563 5.32 -27.52 16.72
C ALA A 563 4.35 -28.39 17.52
N ASP A 564 3.23 -28.76 16.94
CA ASP A 564 2.32 -29.75 17.50
C ASP A 564 2.85 -31.13 17.13
N PRO A 565 3.41 -31.92 18.09
CA PRO A 565 3.95 -33.27 17.80
C PRO A 565 2.89 -34.22 17.25
N SER A 566 1.61 -33.89 17.38
CA SER A 566 0.50 -34.70 16.84
C SER A 566 0.24 -34.45 15.37
N GLN A 567 0.89 -33.41 14.74
CA GLN A 567 0.70 -33.07 13.35
C GLN A 567 1.97 -33.32 12.52
N PRO A 568 1.83 -33.95 11.32
CA PRO A 568 2.98 -34.11 10.45
C PRO A 568 3.53 -32.74 10.01
N PRO A 569 4.85 -32.64 9.79
CA PRO A 569 5.43 -31.46 9.17
C PRO A 569 4.84 -31.26 7.77
N LEU A 570 4.88 -30.01 7.28
CA LEU A 570 4.35 -29.64 5.97
C LEU A 570 2.83 -29.92 5.82
N TYR A 571 2.06 -29.63 6.88
CA TYR A 571 0.61 -29.68 6.81
C TYR A 571 0.08 -28.67 5.80
N ALA A 572 -0.78 -29.13 4.88
CA ALA A 572 -1.38 -28.29 3.85
C ALA A 572 -2.59 -27.53 4.40
N TYR A 573 -2.57 -26.20 4.31
CA TYR A 573 -3.74 -25.38 4.60
C TYR A 573 -4.36 -24.83 3.30
N LYS A 574 -5.71 -24.73 3.31
CA LYS A 574 -6.52 -24.36 2.13
C LYS A 574 -6.54 -22.85 1.93
N PRO A 575 -6.84 -22.38 0.70
CA PRO A 575 -7.16 -20.99 0.45
C PRO A 575 -8.31 -20.49 1.34
N GLU A 576 -8.19 -19.25 1.79
CA GLU A 576 -9.19 -18.50 2.52
C GLU A 576 -9.91 -17.57 1.54
N TYR A 577 -11.22 -17.42 1.65
CA TYR A 577 -12.03 -16.60 0.76
C TYR A 577 -12.78 -15.52 1.52
N SER A 578 -12.91 -14.34 0.90
CA SER A 578 -13.78 -13.25 1.36
C SER A 578 -14.82 -12.92 0.30
N ASP A 579 -16.10 -13.00 0.66
CA ASP A 579 -17.24 -12.57 -0.16
C ASP A 579 -17.83 -11.29 0.42
N ASN A 580 -17.86 -10.22 -0.37
CA ASN A 580 -18.29 -8.90 0.07
C ASN A 580 -19.48 -8.39 -0.73
N PHE A 581 -20.48 -7.87 -0.02
CA PHE A 581 -21.58 -7.08 -0.55
C PHE A 581 -21.42 -5.64 -0.08
N GLU A 582 -21.48 -4.69 -1.00
CA GLU A 582 -21.30 -3.28 -0.73
C GLU A 582 -22.37 -2.45 -1.41
N LEU A 583 -22.93 -1.49 -0.68
CA LEU A 583 -23.83 -0.45 -1.18
C LEU A 583 -23.22 0.90 -0.87
N GLY A 584 -23.22 1.83 -1.81
CA GLY A 584 -22.64 3.14 -1.55
C GLY A 584 -23.20 4.26 -2.42
N ILE A 585 -22.91 5.46 -1.94
CA ILE A 585 -23.18 6.71 -2.63
C ILE A 585 -21.88 7.53 -2.67
N LYS A 586 -21.56 8.04 -3.83
CA LYS A 586 -20.52 9.07 -4.03
C LYS A 586 -21.18 10.31 -4.59
N ASN A 587 -20.97 11.43 -3.93
CA ASN A 587 -21.56 12.67 -4.34
C ASN A 587 -20.58 13.83 -4.27
N THR A 588 -20.56 14.66 -5.30
CA THR A 588 -19.84 15.91 -5.37
C THR A 588 -20.87 17.02 -5.65
N PHE A 589 -20.89 18.04 -4.82
CA PHE A 589 -21.90 19.08 -4.84
C PHE A 589 -21.30 20.46 -4.51
N LEU A 590 -22.12 21.51 -4.54
CA LEU A 590 -21.68 22.91 -4.35
C LEU A 590 -20.55 23.31 -5.33
N GLU A 591 -20.71 23.01 -6.62
CA GLU A 591 -19.72 23.33 -7.65
C GLU A 591 -18.33 22.74 -7.34
N ASN A 592 -18.27 21.47 -6.97
CA ASN A 592 -17.07 20.73 -6.55
C ASN A 592 -16.41 21.26 -5.25
N ARG A 593 -17.12 22.07 -4.45
CA ARG A 593 -16.61 22.55 -3.16
C ARG A 593 -16.83 21.56 -2.02
N ALA A 594 -17.70 20.60 -2.18
CA ALA A 594 -17.98 19.57 -1.19
C ALA A 594 -18.11 18.18 -1.83
N ARG A 595 -17.61 17.18 -1.14
CA ARG A 595 -17.68 15.77 -1.53
C ARG A 595 -18.09 14.93 -0.33
N ALA A 596 -19.00 13.99 -0.55
CA ALA A 596 -19.44 13.01 0.44
C ALA A 596 -19.50 11.62 -0.20
N ASN A 597 -18.71 10.69 0.31
CA ASN A 597 -18.70 9.30 -0.11
C ASN A 597 -19.05 8.44 1.10
N ILE A 598 -20.13 7.66 1.03
CA ILE A 598 -20.59 6.80 2.11
C ILE A 598 -20.86 5.41 1.54
N SER A 599 -20.41 4.38 2.23
CA SER A 599 -20.69 3.00 1.87
C SER A 599 -20.96 2.13 3.09
N PHE A 600 -21.75 1.08 2.88
CA PHE A 600 -22.04 0.01 3.84
C PHE A 600 -21.55 -1.30 3.25
N PHE A 601 -20.92 -2.11 4.06
CA PHE A 601 -20.37 -3.39 3.65
C PHE A 601 -20.79 -4.54 4.56
N TYR A 602 -20.87 -5.72 3.97
CA TYR A 602 -21.05 -6.99 4.64
C TYR A 602 -20.13 -8.03 3.98
N THR A 603 -19.16 -8.53 4.73
CA THR A 603 -18.14 -9.47 4.25
C THR A 603 -18.20 -10.75 5.06
N THR A 604 -18.19 -11.90 4.39
CA THR A 604 -18.05 -13.22 5.00
C THR A 604 -16.72 -13.82 4.62
N ILE A 605 -16.01 -14.40 5.59
CA ILE A 605 -14.75 -15.07 5.39
C ILE A 605 -14.91 -16.55 5.71
N THR A 606 -14.49 -17.40 4.78
CA THR A 606 -14.54 -18.87 4.91
C THR A 606 -13.12 -19.44 4.87
N ASN A 607 -12.90 -20.56 5.58
CA ASN A 607 -11.60 -21.19 5.76
C ASN A 607 -10.56 -20.24 6.35
N ALA A 608 -10.95 -19.42 7.34
CA ALA A 608 -10.08 -18.42 7.93
C ALA A 608 -8.72 -19.01 8.32
N GLN A 609 -7.66 -18.43 7.78
CA GLN A 609 -6.28 -18.78 8.09
C GLN A 609 -5.86 -18.05 9.36
N VAL A 610 -5.57 -18.82 10.38
CA VAL A 610 -5.18 -18.32 11.69
C VAL A 610 -3.71 -18.68 11.93
N PRO A 611 -2.78 -17.71 11.93
CA PRO A 611 -1.40 -17.97 12.30
C PRO A 611 -1.28 -18.06 13.82
N THR A 612 -0.49 -19.00 14.28
CA THR A 612 -0.13 -19.18 15.70
C THR A 612 1.38 -19.22 15.81
N LEU A 613 1.93 -18.33 16.65
CA LEU A 613 3.35 -18.38 16.98
C LEU A 613 3.60 -19.55 17.96
N VAL A 614 4.54 -20.37 17.64
CA VAL A 614 4.94 -21.49 18.45
C VAL A 614 6.28 -21.22 19.10
N LEU A 615 6.27 -21.13 20.43
CA LEU A 615 7.44 -20.92 21.26
C LEU A 615 7.94 -22.29 21.80
N PRO A 616 9.24 -22.44 22.09
CA PRO A 616 10.31 -21.47 21.94
C PRO A 616 10.90 -21.40 20.52
N ALA A 617 10.45 -22.23 19.59
CA ALA A 617 11.01 -22.31 18.22
C ALA A 617 10.83 -21.02 17.40
N ALA A 618 10.00 -20.07 17.85
CA ALA A 618 9.64 -18.83 17.16
C ALA A 618 9.17 -19.05 15.70
N ILE A 619 8.40 -20.12 15.47
CA ILE A 619 7.88 -20.51 14.18
C ILE A 619 6.38 -20.22 14.13
N THR A 620 5.92 -19.58 13.05
CA THR A 620 4.50 -19.35 12.82
C THR A 620 3.89 -20.51 12.03
N VAL A 621 2.89 -21.16 12.61
CA VAL A 621 2.08 -22.21 11.98
C VAL A 621 0.73 -21.62 11.55
N THR A 622 0.33 -21.83 10.31
CA THR A 622 -0.96 -21.39 9.78
C THR A 622 -1.91 -22.57 9.62
N LYS A 623 -3.14 -22.44 10.16
CA LYS A 623 -4.22 -23.46 10.05
C LYS A 623 -5.52 -22.80 9.59
N ASN A 624 -6.38 -23.54 8.88
CA ASN A 624 -7.75 -23.10 8.63
C ASN A 624 -8.60 -23.43 9.87
N ALA A 625 -8.82 -22.44 10.72
CA ALA A 625 -9.42 -22.67 12.04
C ALA A 625 -10.87 -22.16 12.18
N GLY A 626 -11.41 -21.49 11.15
CA GLY A 626 -12.74 -20.93 11.35
C GLY A 626 -13.37 -20.20 10.19
N SER A 627 -14.31 -19.34 10.53
CA SER A 627 -14.99 -18.38 9.65
C SER A 627 -15.23 -17.09 10.40
N LEU A 628 -15.32 -15.98 9.67
CA LEU A 628 -15.47 -14.65 10.23
C LEU A 628 -16.50 -13.86 9.42
N THR A 629 -17.24 -12.98 10.10
CA THR A 629 -18.14 -12.02 9.48
C THR A 629 -17.69 -10.60 9.87
N SER A 630 -17.56 -9.73 8.88
CA SER A 630 -17.27 -8.31 9.09
C SER A 630 -18.35 -7.47 8.44
N LYS A 631 -18.91 -6.50 9.19
CA LYS A 631 -19.91 -5.57 8.69
C LYS A 631 -19.66 -4.18 9.25
N GLY A 632 -20.01 -3.17 8.47
CA GLY A 632 -19.77 -1.81 8.90
C GLY A 632 -20.09 -0.75 7.86
N MET A 633 -19.51 0.43 8.07
CA MET A 633 -19.64 1.57 7.16
C MET A 633 -18.34 2.36 7.04
N ASP A 634 -18.18 3.00 5.91
CA ASP A 634 -17.15 4.02 5.65
C ASP A 634 -17.84 5.34 5.27
N ALA A 635 -17.32 6.46 5.75
CA ALA A 635 -17.72 7.78 5.31
C ALA A 635 -16.47 8.66 5.11
N GLU A 636 -16.41 9.35 3.98
CA GLU A 636 -15.38 10.32 3.64
C GLU A 636 -16.03 11.61 3.20
N LEU A 637 -15.82 12.67 3.96
CA LEU A 637 -16.35 13.99 3.72
C LEU A 637 -15.20 14.97 3.52
N ALA A 638 -15.26 15.79 2.49
CA ALA A 638 -14.30 16.87 2.27
C ALA A 638 -15.03 18.12 1.80
N ALA A 639 -14.61 19.28 2.27
CA ALA A 639 -15.18 20.54 1.85
C ALA A 639 -14.14 21.66 1.87
N THR A 640 -14.22 22.55 0.87
CA THR A 640 -13.65 23.89 0.93
C THR A 640 -14.71 24.81 1.55
N VAL A 641 -14.60 25.04 2.88
CA VAL A 641 -15.62 25.76 3.67
C VAL A 641 -15.66 27.24 3.27
N LEU A 642 -14.47 27.82 3.15
CA LEU A 642 -14.28 29.18 2.63
C LEU A 642 -12.91 29.25 1.94
N LYS A 643 -12.59 30.35 1.26
CA LYS A 643 -11.31 30.52 0.56
C LYS A 643 -10.15 30.24 1.52
N GLY A 644 -9.36 29.22 1.18
CA GLY A 644 -8.19 28.78 1.96
C GLY A 644 -8.49 27.86 3.14
N LEU A 645 -9.76 27.66 3.56
CA LEU A 645 -10.13 26.73 4.63
C LEU A 645 -10.67 25.41 4.06
N GLU A 646 -9.92 24.36 4.25
CA GLU A 646 -10.29 22.99 3.87
C GLU A 646 -10.61 22.18 5.13
N ALA A 647 -11.68 21.40 5.08
CA ALA A 647 -12.08 20.45 6.12
C ALA A 647 -12.18 19.05 5.51
N THR A 648 -11.63 18.05 6.18
CA THR A 648 -11.76 16.64 5.81
C THR A 648 -12.17 15.86 7.04
N TYR A 649 -13.22 15.04 6.92
CA TYR A 649 -13.66 14.14 7.97
C TYR A 649 -13.83 12.73 7.42
N ASN A 650 -13.13 11.79 8.01
CA ASN A 650 -13.18 10.37 7.66
C ASN A 650 -13.68 9.58 8.86
N PHE A 651 -14.60 8.66 8.63
CA PHE A 651 -15.19 7.82 9.66
C PHE A 651 -15.32 6.37 9.16
N GLY A 652 -14.93 5.42 9.98
CA GLY A 652 -15.10 4.00 9.77
C GLY A 652 -15.66 3.32 11.00
N TYR A 653 -16.65 2.45 10.79
CA TYR A 653 -17.16 1.53 11.79
C TYR A 653 -17.03 0.11 11.29
N THR A 654 -16.44 -0.78 12.09
CA THR A 654 -16.24 -2.19 11.77
C THR A 654 -16.63 -3.10 12.93
N ASN A 655 -17.54 -4.03 12.67
CA ASN A 655 -17.85 -5.12 13.57
C ASN A 655 -17.44 -6.45 12.93
N ALA A 656 -16.18 -6.85 13.18
CA ALA A 656 -15.61 -8.10 12.70
C ALA A 656 -15.53 -9.12 13.83
N LYS A 657 -16.19 -10.29 13.65
CA LYS A 657 -16.28 -11.36 14.65
C LYS A 657 -16.14 -12.73 14.02
N TYR A 658 -15.43 -13.60 14.71
CA TYR A 658 -15.39 -15.01 14.35
C TYR A 658 -16.77 -15.64 14.58
N THR A 659 -17.39 -16.17 13.53
CA THR A 659 -18.62 -16.95 13.61
C THR A 659 -18.32 -18.39 14.03
N LYS A 660 -17.11 -18.87 13.72
CA LYS A 660 -16.56 -20.14 14.18
C LYS A 660 -15.05 -19.95 14.33
N LEU A 661 -14.51 -20.32 15.48
CA LEU A 661 -13.06 -20.35 15.73
C LEU A 661 -12.76 -21.42 16.79
N LYS A 662 -12.17 -22.52 16.34
CA LYS A 662 -11.76 -23.61 17.22
C LYS A 662 -10.27 -23.86 17.02
N LEU A 663 -9.52 -23.74 18.10
CA LEU A 663 -8.08 -23.97 18.12
C LEU A 663 -7.79 -25.23 18.93
N SER A 664 -7.02 -26.13 18.35
CA SER A 664 -6.48 -27.27 19.07
C SER A 664 -5.04 -27.00 19.45
N GLN A 665 -4.72 -27.04 20.72
CA GLN A 665 -3.39 -26.84 21.25
C GLN A 665 -3.12 -27.88 22.34
N ASN A 666 -2.04 -28.66 22.19
CA ASN A 666 -1.66 -29.71 23.13
C ASN A 666 -2.80 -30.74 23.42
N GLY A 667 -3.60 -31.09 22.41
CA GLY A 667 -4.72 -32.02 22.55
C GLY A 667 -5.99 -31.46 23.17
N SER A 668 -6.00 -30.21 23.59
CA SER A 668 -7.19 -29.50 24.09
C SER A 668 -7.79 -28.62 22.98
N GLU A 669 -9.11 -28.70 22.78
CA GLU A 669 -9.85 -27.79 21.89
C GLU A 669 -10.39 -26.60 22.68
N THR A 670 -10.05 -25.39 22.24
CA THR A 670 -10.60 -24.14 22.76
C THR A 670 -11.52 -23.51 21.74
N ASP A 671 -12.77 -23.25 22.11
CA ASP A 671 -13.76 -22.54 21.27
C ASP A 671 -13.72 -21.04 21.56
N LEU A 672 -13.27 -20.26 20.59
CA LEU A 672 -13.17 -18.80 20.62
C LEU A 672 -14.20 -18.13 19.70
N SER A 673 -15.25 -18.86 19.30
CA SER A 673 -16.33 -18.33 18.48
C SER A 673 -17.01 -17.15 19.20
N GLY A 674 -17.35 -16.10 18.43
CA GLY A 674 -17.90 -14.85 18.97
C GLY A 674 -16.84 -13.78 19.30
N ASN A 675 -15.56 -14.14 19.42
CA ASN A 675 -14.49 -13.19 19.66
C ASN A 675 -14.29 -12.23 18.48
N ARG A 676 -13.80 -11.03 18.81
CA ARG A 676 -13.49 -9.99 17.83
C ARG A 676 -12.22 -10.31 17.07
N GLN A 677 -12.17 -9.88 15.82
CA GLN A 677 -10.97 -9.94 15.02
C GLN A 677 -9.88 -9.03 15.58
N ILE A 678 -8.65 -9.55 15.59
CA ILE A 678 -7.46 -8.84 16.05
C ILE A 678 -7.07 -7.70 15.11
N PHE A 679 -6.33 -6.71 15.63
CA PHE A 679 -5.84 -5.53 14.87
C PHE A 679 -6.96 -4.78 14.13
N THR A 680 -8.15 -4.73 14.73
CA THR A 680 -9.34 -4.15 14.14
C THR A 680 -10.02 -3.23 15.14
N PRO A 681 -9.69 -1.94 15.17
CA PRO A 681 -10.45 -0.95 15.92
C PRO A 681 -11.92 -0.97 15.48
N ASP A 682 -12.86 -0.95 16.40
CA ASP A 682 -14.29 -0.91 16.09
C ASP A 682 -14.70 0.43 15.44
N ILE A 683 -13.99 1.50 15.75
CA ILE A 683 -14.16 2.83 15.14
C ILE A 683 -12.79 3.38 14.75
N THR A 684 -12.71 3.93 13.56
CA THR A 684 -11.62 4.82 13.13
C THR A 684 -12.23 6.14 12.73
N SER A 685 -11.69 7.26 13.21
CA SER A 685 -12.18 8.59 12.81
C SER A 685 -11.03 9.58 12.71
N MET A 686 -11.11 10.48 11.75
CA MET A 686 -10.13 11.54 11.56
C MET A 686 -10.82 12.82 11.10
N LEU A 687 -10.54 13.93 11.79
CA LEU A 687 -10.90 15.27 11.38
C LEU A 687 -9.63 16.07 11.11
N ALA A 688 -9.50 16.65 9.92
CA ALA A 688 -8.43 17.56 9.58
C ALA A 688 -9.00 18.89 9.14
N LEU A 689 -8.47 19.96 9.70
CA LEU A 689 -8.76 21.35 9.32
C LEU A 689 -7.47 22.01 8.89
N GLN A 690 -7.45 22.62 7.71
CA GLN A 690 -6.30 23.36 7.21
C GLN A 690 -6.74 24.73 6.73
N TYR A 691 -6.06 25.78 7.20
CA TYR A 691 -6.28 27.15 6.76
C TYR A 691 -5.01 27.71 6.15
N ASN A 692 -5.10 28.08 4.86
CA ASN A 692 -4.05 28.74 4.10
C ASN A 692 -4.40 30.21 3.98
N ILE A 693 -3.70 31.08 4.73
CA ILE A 693 -3.95 32.51 4.82
C ILE A 693 -2.93 33.23 3.92
N SER A 694 -3.39 33.94 2.89
CA SER A 694 -2.52 34.79 2.06
C SER A 694 -2.14 36.02 2.84
N LEU A 695 -0.87 36.17 3.21
CA LEU A 695 -0.33 37.35 3.91
C LEU A 695 0.10 38.43 2.93
N ILE A 696 0.72 38.06 1.82
CA ILE A 696 1.21 38.97 0.78
C ILE A 696 0.91 38.34 -0.59
N GLU A 697 -0.04 38.90 -1.33
CA GLU A 697 -0.45 38.37 -2.64
C GLU A 697 0.67 38.47 -3.69
N SER A 698 1.40 39.58 -3.74
CA SER A 698 2.47 39.83 -4.71
C SER A 698 3.61 38.85 -4.61
N ASN A 699 3.97 38.40 -3.41
CA ASN A 699 5.04 37.43 -3.14
C ASN A 699 4.55 35.99 -2.97
N LYS A 700 3.22 35.77 -3.09
CA LYS A 700 2.57 34.48 -2.79
C LYS A 700 2.97 33.92 -1.42
N LEU A 701 3.15 34.80 -0.42
CA LEU A 701 3.44 34.42 0.95
C LEU A 701 2.15 33.97 1.63
N GLN A 702 2.13 32.75 2.13
CA GLN A 702 0.97 32.15 2.81
C GLN A 702 1.40 31.62 4.18
N LEU A 703 0.53 31.82 5.16
CA LEU A 703 0.58 31.13 6.45
C LEU A 703 -0.28 29.86 6.36
N ILE A 704 0.26 28.73 6.75
CA ILE A 704 -0.42 27.44 6.79
C ILE A 704 -0.64 27.07 8.25
N ILE A 705 -1.89 26.85 8.64
CA ILE A 705 -2.28 26.35 9.95
C ILE A 705 -3.06 25.06 9.71
N ARG A 706 -2.64 23.95 10.33
CA ARG A 706 -3.33 22.67 10.21
C ARG A 706 -3.42 21.98 11.57
N GLY A 707 -4.60 21.44 11.88
CA GLY A 707 -4.87 20.58 13.01
C GLY A 707 -5.49 19.27 12.53
N GLU A 708 -5.11 18.17 13.14
CA GLU A 708 -5.63 16.82 12.85
C GLU A 708 -5.97 16.14 14.17
N TRP A 709 -7.20 15.69 14.28
CA TRP A 709 -7.68 14.86 15.37
C TRP A 709 -7.98 13.47 14.82
N THR A 710 -7.42 12.43 15.45
CA THR A 710 -7.71 11.04 15.13
C THR A 710 -8.26 10.33 16.36
N TYR A 711 -9.21 9.44 16.16
CA TYR A 711 -9.80 8.57 17.18
C TYR A 711 -9.73 7.13 16.71
N LEU A 712 -9.21 6.27 17.57
CA LEU A 712 -9.28 4.83 17.40
C LEU A 712 -10.07 4.23 18.56
N GLY A 713 -11.06 3.44 18.21
CA GLY A 713 -11.92 2.71 19.15
C GLY A 713 -11.22 1.52 19.78
N LYS A 714 -11.98 0.73 20.53
CA LYS A 714 -11.46 -0.47 21.19
C LYS A 714 -10.98 -1.50 20.18
N GLN A 715 -9.82 -2.10 20.42
CA GLN A 715 -9.27 -3.18 19.63
C GLN A 715 -8.62 -4.28 20.49
N TYR A 716 -8.34 -5.40 19.86
CA TYR A 716 -7.80 -6.61 20.47
C TYR A 716 -6.57 -7.09 19.70
N PHE A 717 -5.63 -7.71 20.39
CA PHE A 717 -4.36 -8.11 19.79
C PHE A 717 -4.13 -9.62 19.79
N ASP A 718 -4.90 -10.37 20.59
CA ASP A 718 -4.86 -11.83 20.66
C ASP A 718 -6.24 -12.44 20.35
N LEU A 719 -6.27 -13.69 19.91
CA LEU A 719 -7.49 -14.38 19.51
C LEU A 719 -8.44 -14.64 20.70
N ALA A 720 -7.91 -14.73 21.92
CA ALA A 720 -8.70 -14.87 23.14
C ALA A 720 -9.39 -13.55 23.54
N ASN A 721 -9.01 -12.44 22.92
CA ASN A 721 -9.44 -11.07 23.23
C ASN A 721 -9.06 -10.63 24.68
N SER A 722 -7.97 -11.18 25.22
CA SER A 722 -7.45 -10.83 26.55
C SER A 722 -6.61 -9.56 26.52
N ILE A 723 -5.81 -9.36 25.47
CA ILE A 723 -4.96 -8.19 25.30
C ILE A 723 -5.74 -7.12 24.53
N THR A 724 -6.04 -6.01 25.23
CA THR A 724 -6.92 -4.97 24.69
C THR A 724 -6.31 -3.58 24.79
N GLN A 725 -6.56 -2.75 23.78
CA GLN A 725 -6.37 -1.30 23.83
C GLN A 725 -7.73 -0.61 23.96
N SER A 726 -7.90 0.17 25.01
CA SER A 726 -9.06 1.06 25.17
C SER A 726 -9.03 2.18 24.12
N PRO A 727 -10.19 2.79 23.80
CA PRO A 727 -10.23 3.90 22.86
C PRO A 727 -9.28 5.04 23.22
N TYR A 728 -8.67 5.67 22.22
CA TYR A 728 -7.77 6.80 22.42
C TYR A 728 -7.84 7.81 21.28
N ASN A 729 -7.36 9.03 21.56
CA ASN A 729 -7.30 10.13 20.62
C ASN A 729 -5.85 10.58 20.42
N LEU A 730 -5.50 10.98 19.20
CA LEU A 730 -4.24 11.65 18.91
C LEU A 730 -4.54 13.00 18.27
N LEU A 731 -3.75 14.00 18.65
CA LEU A 731 -3.81 15.35 18.08
C LEU A 731 -2.47 15.66 17.44
N ASN A 732 -2.50 16.06 16.14
CA ASN A 732 -1.33 16.48 15.38
C ASN A 732 -1.54 17.93 14.90
N THR A 733 -0.45 18.65 14.71
CA THR A 733 -0.50 20.03 14.19
C THR A 733 0.64 20.31 13.22
N LYS A 734 0.41 21.28 12.34
CA LYS A 734 1.40 21.85 11.42
C LYS A 734 1.18 23.35 11.35
N LEU A 735 2.26 24.13 11.55
CA LEU A 735 2.28 25.59 11.40
C LEU A 735 3.42 25.97 10.48
N GLY A 736 3.16 26.66 9.39
CA GLY A 736 4.20 26.92 8.39
C GLY A 736 3.99 28.17 7.57
N LEU A 737 5.07 28.56 6.91
CA LEU A 737 5.11 29.61 5.92
C LEU A 737 5.47 29.04 4.57
N LYS A 738 4.73 29.40 3.55
CA LYS A 738 4.98 29.04 2.16
C LYS A 738 5.19 30.29 1.33
N ILE A 739 6.28 30.31 0.56
CA ILE A 739 6.57 31.37 -0.38
C ILE A 739 6.94 30.77 -1.73
N LYS A 740 6.17 31.04 -2.78
CA LYS A 740 6.39 30.48 -4.13
C LYS A 740 6.61 28.96 -4.09
N HIS A 741 7.86 28.55 -4.23
CA HIS A 741 8.29 27.15 -4.31
C HIS A 741 8.95 26.62 -3.03
N ALA A 742 9.04 27.43 -1.98
CA ALA A 742 9.62 27.06 -0.69
C ALA A 742 8.57 27.04 0.41
N GLU A 743 8.68 26.08 1.32
CA GLU A 743 7.83 25.91 2.50
C GLU A 743 8.73 25.59 3.71
N LEU A 744 8.51 26.28 4.81
CA LEU A 744 9.11 25.95 6.10
C LEU A 744 7.98 25.80 7.11
N TYR A 745 7.95 24.67 7.83
CA TYR A 745 6.91 24.42 8.82
C TYR A 745 7.43 23.69 10.04
N PHE A 746 6.88 24.05 11.18
CA PHE A 746 6.89 23.29 12.42
C PHE A 746 5.77 22.24 12.39
N TRP A 747 6.02 21.09 12.94
CA TRP A 747 5.03 20.02 13.07
C TRP A 747 5.15 19.34 14.42
N GLU A 748 4.02 18.80 14.89
CA GLU A 748 3.96 18.01 16.10
C GLU A 748 2.96 16.87 15.92
N ARG A 749 3.33 15.65 16.34
CA ARG A 749 2.49 14.46 16.34
C ARG A 749 2.30 13.97 17.79
N ASN A 750 1.13 13.39 18.08
CA ASN A 750 0.75 12.95 19.41
C ASN A 750 1.00 14.05 20.46
N MET A 751 0.47 15.23 20.22
CA MET A 751 0.72 16.45 20.99
C MET A 751 0.44 16.28 22.49
N ALA A 752 -0.58 15.49 22.85
CA ALA A 752 -0.93 15.19 24.23
C ALA A 752 -0.07 14.08 24.86
N ASN A 753 0.91 13.53 24.11
CA ASN A 753 1.77 12.41 24.55
C ASN A 753 1.00 11.20 25.07
N ILE A 754 -0.10 10.87 24.39
CA ILE A 754 -0.93 9.72 24.76
C ILE A 754 -0.14 8.43 24.55
N LYS A 755 -0.15 7.57 25.55
CA LYS A 755 0.45 6.24 25.52
C LYS A 755 -0.62 5.24 25.12
N TYR A 756 -0.32 4.39 24.17
CA TYR A 756 -1.25 3.38 23.67
C TYR A 756 -0.48 2.17 23.15
N ILE A 757 -1.12 1.00 23.21
CA ILE A 757 -0.59 -0.23 22.62
C ILE A 757 -0.82 -0.16 21.10
N ALA A 758 0.25 -0.25 20.31
CA ALA A 758 0.19 -0.34 18.87
C ALA A 758 0.17 -1.80 18.36
N TYR A 759 0.77 -2.70 19.11
CA TYR A 759 0.83 -4.12 18.77
C TYR A 759 0.92 -4.97 20.06
N GLY A 760 0.31 -6.14 20.06
CA GLY A 760 0.40 -7.13 21.12
C GLY A 760 0.56 -8.52 20.55
N TYR A 761 1.29 -9.36 21.27
CA TYR A 761 1.54 -10.76 20.95
C TYR A 761 0.67 -11.66 21.81
N ASP A 762 0.28 -12.81 21.28
CA ASP A 762 -0.58 -13.80 21.96
C ASP A 762 0.03 -14.40 23.25
N PHE A 763 1.33 -14.24 23.48
CA PHE A 763 2.01 -14.60 24.72
C PHE A 763 2.03 -13.48 25.78
N GLY A 764 1.32 -12.37 25.56
CA GLY A 764 1.12 -11.30 26.54
C GLY A 764 1.90 -10.01 26.28
N ALA A 765 3.06 -10.10 25.63
CA ALA A 765 3.93 -8.96 25.41
C ALA A 765 3.31 -7.91 24.48
N VAL A 766 3.60 -6.64 24.74
CA VAL A 766 3.04 -5.51 24.00
C VAL A 766 4.10 -4.49 23.57
N HIS A 767 3.81 -3.80 22.48
CA HIS A 767 4.61 -2.71 21.92
C HIS A 767 3.80 -1.42 21.94
N LEU A 768 4.39 -0.33 22.44
CA LEU A 768 3.74 0.99 22.50
C LEU A 768 3.81 1.71 21.16
N GLY A 769 2.81 2.54 20.89
CA GLY A 769 2.83 3.48 19.78
C GLY A 769 3.81 4.64 20.03
N ASN A 770 4.09 5.40 18.96
CA ASN A 770 5.08 6.48 19.02
C ASN A 770 4.71 7.53 20.10
N PRO A 771 5.68 8.01 20.89
CA PRO A 771 5.48 9.13 21.84
C PRO A 771 5.23 10.44 21.06
N ARG A 772 5.12 11.55 21.79
CA ARG A 772 5.08 12.89 21.18
C ARG A 772 6.36 13.16 20.41
N THR A 773 6.21 13.44 19.11
CA THR A 773 7.31 13.86 18.24
C THR A 773 7.02 15.24 17.66
N PHE A 774 8.06 16.06 17.52
CA PHE A 774 7.97 17.38 16.92
C PHE A 774 9.26 17.75 16.20
N GLY A 775 9.15 18.67 15.26
CA GLY A 775 10.32 19.10 14.49
C GLY A 775 9.99 20.17 13.45
N PHE A 776 10.97 20.42 12.60
CA PHE A 776 10.87 21.36 11.51
C PHE A 776 11.13 20.65 10.17
N THR A 777 10.43 21.10 9.15
CA THR A 777 10.68 20.64 7.79
C THR A 777 10.81 21.86 6.86
N PHE A 778 11.88 21.86 6.08
CA PHE A 778 12.06 22.76 4.95
C PHE A 778 11.85 21.97 3.65
N ARG A 779 11.05 22.51 2.74
CA ARG A 779 10.83 21.94 1.42
C ARG A 779 10.97 23.00 0.35
N ALA A 780 11.71 22.69 -0.70
CA ALA A 780 11.82 23.50 -1.91
C ALA A 780 11.48 22.65 -3.13
N SER A 781 10.76 23.23 -4.11
CA SER A 781 10.39 22.55 -5.36
C SER A 781 10.64 23.45 -6.57
N MET A 782 10.92 22.87 -7.71
CA MET A 782 11.12 23.57 -8.98
C MET A 782 10.20 22.98 -10.06
#